data_ef4ae2181b2504184aa45a68c6049a3c
#
_entry.id   ef4ae2181b2504184aa45a68c6049a3c
#
_cell.length_a   1.000
_cell.length_b   1.000
_cell.length_c   1.000
_cell.angle_alpha   90.00
_cell.angle_beta   90.00
_cell.angle_gamma   90.00
#
_symmetry.space_group_name_H-M   'P 1'
#
loop_
_entity.id
_entity.type
_entity.pdbx_description
1 polymer ?
#
loop_
_entity_poly.entity_id
_entity_poly.type
_entity_poly.pdbx_seq_one_letter_code
_entity_poly.pdbx_strand_id
1 'polypeptide(L)'
;MRRHMPRLGGMGFASLVALVTALILPVAVGATSVPSGVDITPEVARGAIFRSLNPDLPELPSFTAGQASALALSPDGRTLAILTSGFNRNFNDKGAAILAASSEYIFLYDISGAEPRKSQVLSVPNSFLGLSFSPTGEALYATGGVNDTLITFRRNAAGQFSKSDTLALVHGKGLGQGVQPEAAEIAVSPSGRRLIVANLQNDSVTLIDAAKKHILSELDLRPRDRRGQVKPGGTFPNAVTFLGEGAAVVASLRDRELIFLRVSAKGHIAVRARLATDGQPTALVTNRRGNRLYVALDNSDRVGVVDLKTRRWLERIDVQAPPGLLANPLHLGGANPNALALTPDGHTLLVSNGGQNAIAVIALSPRAVGVRSSVVKDDDDGDDDRASPASSRKSKVVGLIPTGWYPTAVAMSHDQKHIYVVNGKSDPGPNIGACRGNPHLTKEACRGANNYVWQLEKAGFLTLPTPDPAELGRLTRQVAENNRYLAKTSAEDAETMAFLRGHIHHVIYIVKENRTYDQVLGDLQPGNGDPSLTLLGSALTPNHHALAHDFVTLDNFLDNGESSNTGWQWSTAGRTNDFTEREAPVNYAVRGLQYDQEGANRNINVGFADLAARKHANPMTPDDPNLLVGTRDVGAPDGPRGRVGRGYIWDAALAKGLSLRNYGFFVDLSRYEARAGAVQIPREHEPWKSGLVVAYVSKPALQPMTDPYFRSFDQAFPDFWRVVEWKREYDGFAEKGSAPALTLLRISHDHFGDFKDAIDGVNTVETQMADNDYALGQVVEAVAKGPFAKDTLIFVVEDDAQDGADHVSAHRSLAYILGPYVRHNAVISKRYTTINLIRTMVDVLGVDPLGLNDALAEPMTQVFDIKAPEWNYQARVPNILYTTALPLPKSTSACLETPRRSADWWSAAMAGQDFSSEDKLDTAKFNRALWLGLRGDTPQPLMRDGKAIAQASAPEANRQVCRTE
;
A
#
# COMPACT_ATOMS: atom_id res chain seq x y z
N MET A 1 -35.64 -59.80 49.45
CA MET A 1 -35.57 -61.10 48.75
C MET A 1 -34.27 -61.02 47.88
N ARG A 2 -33.15 -61.55 48.37
CA ARG A 2 -32.57 -62.89 48.22
C ARG A 2 -32.76 -63.37 46.76
N ARG A 3 -31.71 -63.60 45.89
CA ARG A 3 -30.65 -64.58 45.73
C ARG A 3 -30.16 -64.45 44.29
N HIS A 4 -29.03 -64.69 43.76
CA HIS A 4 -27.87 -65.53 44.08
C HIS A 4 -26.76 -65.19 43.06
N MET A 5 -25.48 -65.16 43.51
CA MET A 5 -24.31 -65.39 42.70
C MET A 5 -24.18 -66.90 42.37
N PRO A 6 -23.38 -67.23 41.33
CA PRO A 6 -22.11 -67.93 41.66
C PRO A 6 -20.89 -67.49 40.97
N ARG A 7 -19.78 -67.81 41.64
CA ARG A 7 -18.40 -67.66 41.29
C ARG A 7 -17.87 -68.74 40.33
N LEU A 8 -16.66 -68.42 39.85
CA LEU A 8 -15.49 -69.22 39.33
C LEU A 8 -15.20 -68.95 37.84
N GLY A 9 -13.98 -68.79 37.41
CA GLY A 9 -12.67 -69.09 37.90
C GLY A 9 -11.60 -68.38 37.04
N GLY A 10 -10.42 -68.24 37.54
CA GLY A 10 -9.34 -67.46 37.00
C GLY A 10 -8.60 -68.14 35.83
N MET A 11 -7.84 -67.29 35.14
CA MET A 11 -6.51 -67.62 34.53
C MET A 11 -5.92 -66.42 33.77
N GLY A 12 -4.67 -66.14 34.06
CA GLY A 12 -3.69 -65.64 33.10
C GLY A 12 -3.44 -64.19 33.04
N PHE A 13 -2.55 -63.69 33.88
CA PHE A 13 -1.81 -62.43 33.61
C PHE A 13 -0.93 -62.55 32.37
N ALA A 14 -1.25 -61.79 31.30
CA ALA A 14 -0.29 -61.49 30.27
C ALA A 14 -0.22 -59.96 30.13
N SER A 15 0.88 -59.34 30.60
CA SER A 15 1.18 -57.92 30.50
C SER A 15 1.40 -57.56 29.07
N LEU A 16 0.46 -56.82 28.45
CA LEU A 16 0.65 -56.18 27.18
C LEU A 16 1.10 -54.73 27.48
N VAL A 17 2.39 -54.45 27.37
CA VAL A 17 2.96 -53.11 27.34
C VAL A 17 2.59 -52.48 26.00
N ALA A 18 1.50 -51.73 25.96
CA ALA A 18 1.18 -50.88 24.82
C ALA A 18 2.12 -49.68 24.83
N LEU A 19 3.08 -49.65 23.89
CA LEU A 19 3.89 -48.51 23.54
C LEU A 19 2.96 -47.46 22.92
N VAL A 20 2.49 -46.50 23.69
CA VAL A 20 1.82 -45.29 23.17
C VAL A 20 2.90 -44.41 22.56
N THR A 21 3.17 -44.59 21.28
CA THR A 21 3.83 -43.58 20.46
C THR A 21 2.87 -42.41 20.33
N ALA A 22 3.07 -41.36 21.14
CA ALA A 22 2.43 -40.08 20.95
C ALA A 22 2.86 -39.56 19.58
N LEU A 23 2.02 -39.68 18.58
CA LEU A 23 2.10 -38.86 17.37
C LEU A 23 1.91 -37.42 17.86
N ILE A 24 3.00 -36.69 17.99
CA ILE A 24 2.95 -35.22 18.03
C ILE A 24 2.44 -34.82 16.64
N LEU A 25 1.14 -34.68 16.51
CA LEU A 25 0.55 -33.95 15.37
C LEU A 25 1.15 -32.55 15.43
N PRO A 26 1.76 -32.04 14.35
CA PRO A 26 2.16 -30.65 14.33
C PRO A 26 0.92 -29.82 14.57
N VAL A 27 0.97 -28.94 15.56
CA VAL A 27 -0.01 -27.86 15.71
C VAL A 27 -0.01 -27.16 14.36
N ALA A 28 -1.14 -27.15 13.69
CA ALA A 28 -1.30 -26.40 12.46
C ALA A 28 -1.04 -24.93 12.84
N VAL A 29 0.12 -24.41 12.47
CA VAL A 29 0.42 -22.99 12.55
C VAL A 29 -0.60 -22.34 11.63
N GLY A 30 -1.55 -21.58 12.19
CA GLY A 30 -2.65 -21.01 11.44
C GLY A 30 -2.14 -20.06 10.35
N ALA A 31 -2.64 -20.21 9.14
CA ALA A 31 -2.49 -19.21 8.11
C ALA A 31 -3.30 -17.96 8.51
N THR A 32 -2.74 -16.77 8.31
CA THR A 32 -3.46 -15.49 8.45
C THR A 32 -3.74 -14.96 7.06
N SER A 33 -5.01 -14.75 6.73
CA SER A 33 -5.40 -14.10 5.49
C SER A 33 -5.26 -12.58 5.64
N VAL A 34 -4.47 -11.95 4.79
CA VAL A 34 -4.27 -10.50 4.79
C VAL A 34 -5.19 -9.78 3.80
N PRO A 35 -5.42 -8.48 3.95
CA PRO A 35 -6.31 -7.71 3.06
C PRO A 35 -5.99 -7.84 1.56
N SER A 36 -4.73 -8.04 1.18
CA SER A 36 -4.34 -8.29 -0.22
C SER A 36 -4.89 -9.60 -0.83
N GLY A 37 -5.73 -10.34 -0.10
CA GLY A 37 -6.41 -11.53 -0.61
C GLY A 37 -5.54 -12.79 -0.67
N VAL A 38 -4.34 -12.75 -0.10
CA VAL A 38 -3.42 -13.89 0.04
C VAL A 38 -3.24 -14.26 1.51
N ASP A 39 -2.59 -15.38 1.76
CA ASP A 39 -2.29 -15.85 3.11
C ASP A 39 -0.83 -15.63 3.48
N ILE A 40 -0.54 -15.49 4.77
CA ILE A 40 0.80 -15.48 5.32
C ILE A 40 0.97 -16.59 6.35
N THR A 41 2.15 -17.21 6.38
CA THR A 41 2.47 -18.30 7.30
C THR A 41 3.91 -18.17 7.82
N PRO A 42 4.25 -17.09 8.58
CA PRO A 42 5.63 -16.75 8.93
C PRO A 42 6.31 -17.83 9.79
N GLU A 43 5.55 -18.56 10.58
CA GLU A 43 6.09 -19.55 11.54
C GLU A 43 6.01 -20.99 11.03
N VAL A 44 5.67 -21.21 9.75
CA VAL A 44 5.55 -22.56 9.22
C VAL A 44 6.90 -23.26 9.01
N ALA A 45 7.99 -22.52 8.87
CA ALA A 45 9.34 -23.09 8.79
C ALA A 45 9.76 -23.68 10.15
N ARG A 46 10.44 -24.83 10.14
CA ARG A 46 10.87 -25.50 11.38
C ARG A 46 11.76 -24.57 12.21
N GLY A 47 11.39 -24.32 13.46
CA GLY A 47 12.13 -23.45 14.37
C GLY A 47 12.03 -21.96 14.02
N ALA A 48 11.09 -21.56 13.17
CA ALA A 48 10.79 -20.17 12.91
C ALA A 48 10.12 -19.54 14.14
N ILE A 49 10.48 -18.29 14.41
CA ILE A 49 9.90 -17.49 15.48
C ILE A 49 9.60 -16.10 14.92
N PHE A 50 8.34 -15.68 15.03
CA PHE A 50 7.87 -14.38 14.60
C PHE A 50 7.57 -13.49 15.82
N ARG A 51 8.13 -12.27 15.88
CA ARG A 51 8.00 -11.35 17.01
C ARG A 51 7.57 -9.98 16.54
N SER A 52 6.73 -9.32 17.32
CA SER A 52 6.48 -7.89 17.19
C SER A 52 7.65 -7.06 17.73
N LEU A 53 7.78 -5.80 17.29
CA LEU A 53 8.82 -4.88 17.71
C LEU A 53 8.26 -3.89 18.75
N ASN A 54 8.34 -4.26 20.02
CA ASN A 54 7.92 -3.41 21.14
C ASN A 54 9.13 -2.58 21.66
N PRO A 55 9.05 -1.22 21.63
CA PRO A 55 10.12 -0.34 22.12
C PRO A 55 10.14 -0.17 23.64
N ASP A 56 9.28 -0.86 24.40
CA ASP A 56 9.15 -0.81 25.85
C ASP A 56 8.90 0.61 26.39
N LEU A 57 7.97 1.33 25.76
CA LEU A 57 7.59 2.69 26.20
C LEU A 57 6.88 2.61 27.56
N PRO A 58 7.36 3.33 28.59
CA PRO A 58 6.76 3.28 29.93
C PRO A 58 5.27 3.70 29.94
N GLU A 59 4.92 4.67 29.12
CA GLU A 59 3.55 5.21 29.02
C GLU A 59 2.64 4.37 28.13
N LEU A 60 3.20 3.56 27.22
CA LEU A 60 2.51 2.74 26.25
C LEU A 60 3.14 1.34 26.18
N PRO A 61 3.08 0.53 27.23
CA PRO A 61 3.83 -0.73 27.32
C PRO A 61 3.39 -1.80 26.31
N SER A 62 2.19 -1.70 25.77
CA SER A 62 1.67 -2.59 24.71
C SER A 62 1.94 -2.07 23.29
N PHE A 63 2.52 -0.89 23.14
CA PHE A 63 2.81 -0.33 21.82
C PHE A 63 3.84 -1.19 21.09
N THR A 64 3.58 -1.45 19.83
CA THR A 64 4.50 -2.08 18.90
C THR A 64 4.68 -1.17 17.69
N ALA A 65 5.92 -1.07 17.22
CA ALA A 65 6.25 -0.20 16.11
C ALA A 65 5.66 -0.71 14.78
N GLY A 66 5.28 0.20 13.91
CA GLY A 66 4.95 -0.05 12.51
C GLY A 66 6.22 -0.16 11.66
N GLN A 67 6.06 -0.53 10.43
CA GLN A 67 7.06 -0.72 9.36
C GLN A 67 8.53 -0.79 9.79
N ALA A 68 9.08 -1.99 9.90
CA ALA A 68 10.54 -2.17 9.93
C ALA A 68 11.07 -2.02 8.50
N SER A 69 12.08 -1.17 8.28
CA SER A 69 12.54 -0.77 6.94
C SER A 69 13.94 -1.25 6.59
N ALA A 70 14.80 -1.49 7.59
CA ALA A 70 16.18 -1.91 7.35
C ALA A 70 16.73 -2.86 8.42
N LEU A 71 17.68 -3.70 8.01
CA LEU A 71 18.47 -4.59 8.85
C LEU A 71 19.98 -4.33 8.67
N ALA A 72 20.74 -4.33 9.76
CA ALA A 72 22.20 -4.30 9.72
C ALA A 72 22.80 -5.31 10.70
N LEU A 73 23.76 -6.10 10.23
CA LEU A 73 24.57 -7.01 11.07
C LEU A 73 25.87 -6.32 11.47
N SER A 74 26.23 -6.42 12.74
CA SER A 74 27.55 -5.97 13.19
C SER A 74 28.67 -6.81 12.55
N PRO A 75 29.87 -6.23 12.32
CA PRO A 75 30.99 -6.95 11.69
C PRO A 75 31.45 -8.18 12.46
N ASP A 76 31.23 -8.22 13.77
CA ASP A 76 31.53 -9.39 14.62
C ASP A 76 30.42 -10.46 14.61
N GLY A 77 29.31 -10.21 13.93
CA GLY A 77 28.19 -11.12 13.80
C GLY A 77 27.39 -11.36 15.09
N ARG A 78 27.54 -10.50 16.10
CA ARG A 78 26.90 -10.67 17.42
C ARG A 78 25.70 -9.76 17.64
N THR A 79 25.59 -8.68 16.89
CA THR A 79 24.51 -7.71 17.04
C THR A 79 23.75 -7.57 15.71
N LEU A 80 22.43 -7.68 15.79
CA LEU A 80 21.52 -7.32 14.71
C LEU A 80 20.83 -6.00 15.08
N ALA A 81 20.85 -5.03 14.19
CA ALA A 81 20.10 -3.79 14.31
C ALA A 81 18.92 -3.78 13.34
N ILE A 82 17.74 -3.36 13.80
CA ILE A 82 16.51 -3.23 13.02
C ILE A 82 16.05 -1.78 13.12
N LEU A 83 15.86 -1.10 11.97
CA LEU A 83 15.34 0.25 11.90
C LEU A 83 13.85 0.21 11.56
N THR A 84 13.04 1.06 12.22
CA THR A 84 11.65 1.31 11.83
C THR A 84 11.52 2.63 11.09
N SER A 85 10.52 2.73 10.22
CA SER A 85 10.13 3.92 9.47
C SER A 85 8.64 3.81 9.16
N GLY A 86 7.83 3.78 10.20
CA GLY A 86 6.39 3.53 10.10
C GLY A 86 5.54 4.76 10.40
N PHE A 87 4.25 4.53 10.53
CA PHE A 87 3.33 5.57 10.98
C PHE A 87 3.65 6.04 12.40
N ASN A 88 3.99 5.17 13.29
CA ASN A 88 4.48 5.36 14.69
C ASN A 88 4.06 6.68 15.40
N ARG A 89 2.87 7.19 15.09
CA ARG A 89 2.26 8.33 15.80
C ARG A 89 1.31 7.81 16.85
N ASN A 90 1.42 8.34 18.05
CA ASN A 90 0.57 8.04 19.18
C ASN A 90 -0.19 9.29 19.60
N PHE A 91 -1.45 9.12 19.95
CA PHE A 91 -2.38 10.20 20.30
C PHE A 91 -2.94 9.99 21.71
N ASN A 92 -3.22 11.06 22.40
CA ASN A 92 -3.93 11.03 23.68
C ASN A 92 -5.46 10.92 23.45
N ASP A 93 -6.20 10.83 24.55
CA ASP A 93 -7.67 10.75 24.59
C ASP A 93 -8.41 11.96 23.95
N LYS A 94 -7.69 13.05 23.67
CA LYS A 94 -8.21 14.24 23.01
C LYS A 94 -7.84 14.32 21.53
N GLY A 95 -7.16 13.30 21.00
CA GLY A 95 -6.66 13.27 19.63
C GLY A 95 -5.38 14.10 19.41
N ALA A 96 -4.75 14.61 20.46
CA ALA A 96 -3.48 15.34 20.31
C ALA A 96 -2.29 14.37 20.30
N ALA A 97 -1.34 14.60 19.39
CA ALA A 97 -0.14 13.75 19.27
C ALA A 97 0.72 13.79 20.54
N ILE A 98 1.14 12.62 21.00
CA ILE A 98 2.11 12.44 22.09
C ILE A 98 3.51 12.39 21.46
N LEU A 99 4.12 13.57 21.25
CA LEU A 99 5.39 13.67 20.51
C LEU A 99 6.51 12.81 21.12
N ALA A 100 6.60 12.70 22.43
CA ALA A 100 7.61 11.89 23.13
C ALA A 100 7.48 10.38 22.85
N ALA A 101 6.28 9.91 22.46
CA ALA A 101 5.99 8.52 22.12
C ALA A 101 5.80 8.30 20.62
N SER A 102 6.02 9.35 19.79
CA SER A 102 5.83 9.31 18.34
C SER A 102 7.17 9.41 17.62
N SER A 103 8.04 8.43 17.84
CA SER A 103 9.40 8.34 17.29
C SER A 103 9.56 7.09 16.44
N GLU A 104 10.63 7.05 15.68
CA GLU A 104 11.15 5.82 15.08
C GLU A 104 12.17 5.17 16.01
N TYR A 105 12.49 3.91 15.76
CA TYR A 105 13.27 3.09 16.66
C TYR A 105 14.36 2.30 15.95
N ILE A 106 15.49 2.09 16.64
CA ILE A 106 16.47 1.09 16.27
C ILE A 106 16.49 0.03 17.38
N PHE A 107 16.03 -1.17 17.05
CA PHE A 107 16.08 -2.32 17.94
C PHE A 107 17.40 -3.04 17.78
N LEU A 108 18.11 -3.27 18.87
CA LEU A 108 19.35 -4.03 18.91
C LEU A 108 19.09 -5.40 19.55
N TYR A 109 19.46 -6.45 18.83
CA TYR A 109 19.38 -7.83 19.30
C TYR A 109 20.77 -8.44 19.43
N ASP A 110 21.01 -9.10 20.56
CA ASP A 110 22.13 -10.03 20.70
C ASP A 110 21.77 -11.34 19.97
N ILE A 111 22.56 -11.67 18.95
CA ILE A 111 22.40 -12.86 18.11
C ILE A 111 23.54 -13.84 18.27
N SER A 112 24.31 -13.74 19.34
CA SER A 112 25.40 -14.68 19.68
C SER A 112 24.89 -16.02 20.21
N GLY A 113 23.63 -16.09 20.67
CA GLY A 113 22.94 -17.29 21.12
C GLY A 113 22.12 -17.98 20.04
N ALA A 114 21.42 -19.06 20.44
CA ALA A 114 20.53 -19.81 19.55
C ALA A 114 19.31 -18.98 19.11
N GLU A 115 18.86 -18.05 19.95
CA GLU A 115 17.75 -17.16 19.67
C GLU A 115 18.16 -15.70 19.87
N PRO A 116 17.72 -14.78 18.97
CA PRO A 116 17.93 -13.35 19.16
C PRO A 116 17.26 -12.84 20.44
N ARG A 117 18.01 -12.08 21.23
CA ARG A 117 17.49 -11.41 22.44
C ARG A 117 17.60 -9.90 22.31
N LYS A 118 16.48 -9.21 22.47
CA LYS A 118 16.45 -7.75 22.48
C LYS A 118 17.38 -7.24 23.61
N SER A 119 18.40 -6.49 23.23
CA SER A 119 19.43 -5.99 24.15
C SER A 119 19.29 -4.50 24.44
N GLN A 120 18.79 -3.72 23.47
CA GLN A 120 18.61 -2.29 23.60
C GLN A 120 17.62 -1.77 22.54
N VAL A 121 16.97 -0.64 22.85
CA VAL A 121 16.20 0.15 21.88
C VAL A 121 16.74 1.58 21.89
N LEU A 122 16.97 2.14 20.70
CA LEU A 122 17.37 3.53 20.50
C LEU A 122 16.25 4.28 19.81
N SER A 123 15.86 5.42 20.32
CA SER A 123 14.85 6.28 19.66
C SER A 123 15.53 7.26 18.70
N VAL A 124 14.93 7.45 17.54
CA VAL A 124 15.28 8.46 16.53
C VAL A 124 14.04 9.27 16.16
N PRO A 125 14.15 10.59 15.96
CA PRO A 125 12.95 11.42 15.68
C PRO A 125 12.22 11.01 14.42
N ASN A 126 12.97 10.79 13.35
CA ASN A 126 12.53 10.26 12.06
C ASN A 126 13.62 9.38 11.44
N SER A 127 13.25 8.56 10.49
CA SER A 127 14.14 7.69 9.72
C SER A 127 13.48 7.33 8.38
N PHE A 128 14.24 6.67 7.50
CA PHE A 128 13.67 6.04 6.31
C PHE A 128 14.36 4.68 6.06
N LEU A 129 15.48 4.62 5.33
CA LEU A 129 16.13 3.35 4.94
C LEU A 129 17.54 3.17 5.50
N GLY A 130 18.18 4.26 5.92
CA GLY A 130 19.62 4.23 6.18
C GLY A 130 19.99 3.69 7.56
N LEU A 131 20.64 2.52 7.60
CA LEU A 131 21.18 1.90 8.81
C LEU A 131 22.47 1.15 8.48
N SER A 132 23.58 1.49 9.11
CA SER A 132 24.87 0.81 8.84
C SER A 132 25.82 0.86 10.02
N PHE A 133 26.51 -0.26 10.30
CA PHE A 133 27.63 -0.29 11.25
C PHE A 133 28.92 0.22 10.61
N SER A 134 29.81 0.82 11.41
CA SER A 134 31.21 1.00 11.01
C SER A 134 31.91 -0.36 10.85
N PRO A 135 32.97 -0.47 10.04
CA PRO A 135 33.70 -1.73 9.85
C PRO A 135 34.29 -2.32 11.15
N THR A 136 34.47 -1.51 12.19
CA THR A 136 34.93 -1.95 13.50
C THR A 136 33.80 -2.35 14.46
N GLY A 137 32.53 -2.06 14.11
CA GLY A 137 31.37 -2.25 14.99
C GLY A 137 31.26 -1.22 16.14
N GLU A 138 32.16 -0.24 16.20
CA GLU A 138 32.19 0.78 17.27
C GLU A 138 31.19 1.91 17.04
N ALA A 139 30.69 2.07 15.84
CA ALA A 139 29.68 3.04 15.51
C ALA A 139 28.53 2.40 14.73
N LEU A 140 27.33 2.94 14.97
CA LEU A 140 26.13 2.67 14.20
C LEU A 140 25.62 4.02 13.66
N TYR A 141 25.31 4.04 12.37
CA TYR A 141 24.82 5.23 11.67
C TYR A 141 23.39 5.01 11.23
N ALA A 142 22.54 6.03 11.39
CA ALA A 142 21.17 6.03 10.87
C ALA A 142 20.89 7.36 10.18
N THR A 143 20.17 7.33 9.06
CA THR A 143 19.64 8.54 8.42
C THR A 143 18.33 8.96 9.07
N GLY A 144 18.13 10.27 9.17
CA GLY A 144 16.97 10.86 9.82
C GLY A 144 15.77 11.13 8.88
N GLY A 145 15.72 10.47 7.70
CA GLY A 145 14.62 10.67 6.75
C GLY A 145 14.40 12.16 6.46
N VAL A 146 13.16 12.62 6.64
CA VAL A 146 12.77 14.00 6.37
C VAL A 146 13.43 15.06 7.27
N ASN A 147 14.03 14.67 8.39
CA ASN A 147 14.81 15.58 9.21
C ASN A 147 16.18 15.92 8.59
N ASP A 148 16.51 15.30 7.47
CA ASP A 148 17.72 15.56 6.70
C ASP A 148 18.99 15.54 7.56
N THR A 149 19.13 14.48 8.35
CA THR A 149 20.22 14.31 9.31
C THR A 149 20.91 12.97 9.19
N LEU A 150 22.15 12.95 9.59
CA LEU A 150 22.89 11.73 9.92
C LEU A 150 23.05 11.62 11.43
N ILE A 151 22.52 10.57 12.03
CA ILE A 151 22.59 10.27 13.45
C ILE A 151 23.70 9.23 13.68
N THR A 152 24.62 9.51 14.58
CA THR A 152 25.72 8.62 14.95
C THR A 152 25.56 8.12 16.38
N PHE A 153 25.57 6.82 16.55
CA PHE A 153 25.63 6.15 17.85
C PHE A 153 27.02 5.54 18.05
N ARG A 154 27.54 5.61 19.28
CA ARG A 154 28.84 5.03 19.67
C ARG A 154 28.64 3.93 20.70
N ARG A 155 29.39 2.84 20.52
CA ARG A 155 29.45 1.72 21.48
C ARG A 155 30.32 2.09 22.68
N ASN A 156 29.82 1.91 23.87
CA ASN A 156 30.59 2.09 25.09
C ASN A 156 31.29 0.77 25.53
N ALA A 157 32.09 0.83 26.59
CA ALA A 157 32.81 -0.34 27.11
C ALA A 157 31.91 -1.49 27.60
N ALA A 158 30.65 -1.20 27.93
CA ALA A 158 29.65 -2.19 28.30
C ALA A 158 28.93 -2.80 27.08
N GLY A 159 29.30 -2.40 25.85
CA GLY A 159 28.70 -2.88 24.62
C GLY A 159 27.38 -2.18 24.20
N GLN A 160 26.94 -1.17 24.96
CA GLN A 160 25.72 -0.42 24.67
C GLN A 160 26.01 0.76 23.76
N PHE A 161 25.02 1.08 22.90
CA PHE A 161 25.09 2.23 22.01
C PHE A 161 24.39 3.45 22.61
N SER A 162 25.00 4.62 22.46
CA SER A 162 24.40 5.90 22.82
C SER A 162 24.58 6.92 21.69
N LYS A 163 23.61 7.81 21.52
CA LYS A 163 23.69 8.89 20.52
C LYS A 163 24.88 9.79 20.86
N SER A 164 25.80 9.90 19.93
CA SER A 164 27.02 10.71 20.11
C SER A 164 27.00 11.98 19.27
N ASP A 165 26.21 12.01 18.18
CA ASP A 165 26.18 13.14 17.26
C ASP A 165 24.93 13.13 16.37
N THR A 166 24.59 14.32 15.85
CA THR A 166 23.60 14.51 14.79
C THR A 166 24.13 15.58 13.83
N LEU A 167 24.40 15.20 12.59
CA LEU A 167 24.87 16.08 11.52
C LEU A 167 23.71 16.43 10.59
N ALA A 168 23.37 17.71 10.45
CA ALA A 168 22.47 18.20 9.43
C ALA A 168 23.15 18.13 8.06
N LEU A 169 22.45 17.60 7.05
CA LEU A 169 23.04 17.38 5.71
C LEU A 169 23.10 18.66 4.86
N VAL A 170 22.24 19.59 5.06
CA VAL A 170 22.17 20.93 4.43
C VAL A 170 22.55 20.94 2.94
N HIS A 171 21.58 21.09 2.08
CA HIS A 171 21.74 20.95 0.64
C HIS A 171 22.05 22.25 -0.09
N GLY A 172 23.15 22.26 -0.86
CA GLY A 172 23.52 23.33 -1.79
C GLY A 172 23.55 22.87 -3.25
N LYS A 173 23.29 21.58 -3.50
CA LYS A 173 23.25 20.95 -4.81
C LYS A 173 21.93 20.18 -4.98
N GLY A 174 21.75 19.50 -6.09
CA GLY A 174 20.51 18.82 -6.39
C GLY A 174 19.39 19.84 -6.65
N LEU A 175 18.20 19.58 -6.11
CA LEU A 175 17.09 20.54 -6.10
C LEU A 175 17.37 21.74 -5.18
N GLY A 176 18.29 21.55 -4.21
CA GLY A 176 18.86 22.61 -3.41
C GLY A 176 17.99 23.08 -2.26
N GLN A 177 18.16 24.39 -1.92
CA GLN A 177 17.45 24.99 -0.79
C GLN A 177 15.96 25.14 -1.07
N GLY A 178 15.14 24.91 -0.05
CA GLY A 178 13.70 25.03 -0.11
C GLY A 178 12.95 23.74 -0.46
N VAL A 179 13.64 22.68 -0.93
CA VAL A 179 13.05 21.34 -1.07
C VAL A 179 13.09 20.63 0.28
N GLN A 180 12.03 19.93 0.63
CA GLN A 180 12.07 18.99 1.75
C GLN A 180 12.83 17.74 1.30
N PRO A 181 14.09 17.56 1.71
CA PRO A 181 14.85 16.37 1.36
C PRO A 181 14.41 15.19 2.21
N GLU A 182 14.80 14.00 1.76
CA GLU A 182 14.66 12.78 2.54
C GLU A 182 15.95 11.99 2.47
N ALA A 183 16.66 11.92 3.59
CA ALA A 183 17.87 11.14 3.69
C ALA A 183 17.50 9.64 3.73
N ALA A 184 17.77 8.93 2.60
CA ALA A 184 17.48 7.52 2.42
C ALA A 184 18.63 6.63 2.88
N GLU A 185 19.17 5.75 2.04
CA GLU A 185 20.19 4.80 2.45
C GLU A 185 21.57 5.45 2.69
N ILE A 186 22.36 4.81 3.56
CA ILE A 186 23.72 5.18 3.91
C ILE A 186 24.69 4.02 3.68
N ALA A 187 25.85 4.31 3.09
CA ALA A 187 26.95 3.36 3.00
C ALA A 187 28.18 3.87 3.74
N VAL A 188 28.95 2.94 4.31
CA VAL A 188 30.23 3.18 4.97
C VAL A 188 31.36 2.64 4.09
N SER A 189 32.42 3.45 3.87
CA SER A 189 33.59 2.98 3.10
C SER A 189 34.32 1.84 3.81
N PRO A 190 35.06 0.97 3.11
CA PRO A 190 35.74 -0.16 3.69
C PRO A 190 36.68 0.20 4.84
N SER A 191 37.31 1.37 4.80
CA SER A 191 38.17 1.88 5.90
C SER A 191 37.41 2.49 7.06
N GLY A 192 36.07 2.69 6.93
CA GLY A 192 35.27 3.43 7.89
C GLY A 192 35.48 4.95 7.93
N ARG A 193 36.31 5.48 7.01
CA ARG A 193 36.66 6.91 7.02
C ARG A 193 35.60 7.80 6.40
N ARG A 194 34.77 7.24 5.51
CA ARG A 194 33.81 8.00 4.73
C ARG A 194 32.44 7.36 4.79
N LEU A 195 31.44 8.22 4.77
CA LEU A 195 30.05 7.85 4.64
C LEU A 195 29.50 8.52 3.39
N ILE A 196 28.58 7.86 2.70
CA ILE A 196 27.81 8.46 1.60
C ILE A 196 26.33 8.24 1.87
N VAL A 197 25.54 9.29 1.75
CA VAL A 197 24.09 9.29 1.96
C VAL A 197 23.40 9.60 0.63
N ALA A 198 22.37 8.85 0.30
CA ALA A 198 21.45 9.14 -0.79
C ALA A 198 20.35 10.10 -0.29
N ASN A 199 20.12 11.21 -0.98
CA ASN A 199 19.14 12.24 -0.62
C ASN A 199 17.97 12.15 -1.60
N LEU A 200 16.97 11.33 -1.27
CA LEU A 200 15.91 10.85 -2.15
C LEU A 200 15.20 12.00 -2.88
N GLN A 201 14.64 12.94 -2.12
CA GLN A 201 13.82 14.03 -2.65
C GLN A 201 14.64 15.26 -3.05
N ASN A 202 15.98 15.20 -2.94
CA ASN A 202 16.89 16.26 -3.39
C ASN A 202 17.70 15.90 -4.65
N ASP A 203 17.58 14.69 -5.17
CA ASP A 203 18.31 14.22 -6.36
C ASP A 203 19.82 14.33 -6.24
N SER A 204 20.36 14.12 -5.04
CA SER A 204 21.78 14.28 -4.74
C SER A 204 22.34 13.17 -3.86
N VAL A 205 23.67 13.15 -3.72
CA VAL A 205 24.34 12.35 -2.69
C VAL A 205 25.32 13.22 -1.91
N THR A 206 25.41 12.96 -0.60
CA THR A 206 26.30 13.67 0.33
C THR A 206 27.43 12.76 0.80
N LEU A 207 28.68 13.15 0.59
CA LEU A 207 29.88 12.47 1.10
C LEU A 207 30.36 13.14 2.38
N ILE A 208 30.61 12.35 3.42
CA ILE A 208 30.90 12.80 4.78
C ILE A 208 32.22 12.19 5.26
N ASP A 209 33.04 12.97 5.98
CA ASP A 209 34.18 12.47 6.78
C ASP A 209 33.63 11.95 8.14
N ALA A 210 33.71 10.63 8.32
CA ALA A 210 33.12 9.96 9.49
C ALA A 210 33.82 10.35 10.83
N ALA A 211 35.11 10.65 10.78
CA ALA A 211 35.88 11.02 11.96
C ALA A 211 35.67 12.49 12.34
N LYS A 212 35.73 13.38 11.34
CA LYS A 212 35.57 14.82 11.54
C LYS A 212 34.11 15.26 11.60
N LYS A 213 33.18 14.40 11.25
CA LYS A 213 31.72 14.66 11.28
C LYS A 213 31.33 15.89 10.45
N HIS A 214 31.88 16.02 9.26
CA HIS A 214 31.54 17.13 8.37
C HIS A 214 31.37 16.66 6.91
N ILE A 215 30.58 17.40 6.16
CA ILE A 215 30.32 17.18 4.73
C ILE A 215 31.60 17.52 3.94
N LEU A 216 32.08 16.55 3.14
CA LEU A 216 33.22 16.74 2.24
C LEU A 216 32.76 17.30 0.89
N SER A 217 31.68 16.78 0.36
CA SER A 217 31.08 17.26 -0.89
C SER A 217 29.65 16.75 -1.04
N GLU A 218 28.85 17.47 -1.80
CA GLU A 218 27.54 17.08 -2.29
C GLU A 218 27.56 17.06 -3.83
N LEU A 219 26.86 16.11 -4.45
CA LEU A 219 26.78 15.96 -5.90
C LEU A 219 25.32 15.89 -6.37
N ASP A 220 24.91 16.82 -7.23
CA ASP A 220 23.68 16.73 -8.03
C ASP A 220 23.81 15.57 -9.01
N LEU A 221 22.93 14.59 -8.93
CA LEU A 221 22.93 13.39 -9.76
C LEU A 221 22.26 13.59 -11.12
N ARG A 222 21.50 14.68 -11.30
CA ARG A 222 20.81 14.96 -12.56
C ARG A 222 21.80 15.33 -13.65
N PRO A 223 21.73 14.72 -14.84
CA PRO A 223 22.65 15.04 -15.94
C PRO A 223 22.37 16.44 -16.46
N ARG A 224 23.46 17.10 -16.98
CA ARG A 224 23.37 18.39 -17.62
C ARG A 224 23.87 18.29 -19.05
N ASP A 225 23.24 19.01 -19.97
CA ASP A 225 23.72 19.12 -21.32
C ASP A 225 24.91 20.11 -21.43
N ARG A 226 25.43 20.27 -22.62
CA ARG A 226 26.57 21.19 -22.90
C ARG A 226 26.28 22.67 -22.60
N ARG A 227 24.99 23.02 -22.48
CA ARG A 227 24.51 24.36 -22.11
C ARG A 227 24.24 24.50 -20.62
N GLY A 228 24.51 23.43 -19.84
CA GLY A 228 24.26 23.40 -18.41
C GLY A 228 22.80 23.13 -18.02
N GLN A 229 21.90 22.88 -18.96
CA GLN A 229 20.49 22.56 -18.68
C GLN A 229 20.36 21.14 -18.13
N VAL A 230 19.54 20.99 -17.09
CA VAL A 230 19.22 19.69 -16.49
C VAL A 230 18.44 18.83 -17.50
N LYS A 231 18.80 17.56 -17.58
CA LYS A 231 18.13 16.54 -18.39
C LYS A 231 17.55 15.46 -17.48
N PRO A 232 16.54 14.72 -17.96
CA PRO A 232 16.00 13.56 -17.22
C PRO A 232 17.11 12.59 -16.84
N GLY A 233 17.06 12.09 -15.61
CA GLY A 233 18.01 11.16 -15.02
C GLY A 233 18.44 11.56 -13.62
N GLY A 234 18.88 10.60 -12.82
CA GLY A 234 19.46 10.80 -11.51
C GLY A 234 18.49 11.17 -10.41
N THR A 235 17.17 11.09 -10.65
CA THR A 235 16.18 11.48 -9.67
C THR A 235 15.81 10.33 -8.74
N PHE A 236 15.43 10.64 -7.51
CA PHE A 236 15.09 9.68 -6.43
C PHE A 236 16.23 8.68 -6.17
N PRO A 237 17.43 9.16 -5.77
CA PRO A 237 18.49 8.28 -5.30
C PRO A 237 18.06 7.59 -4.00
N ASN A 238 17.87 6.26 -4.07
CA ASN A 238 17.28 5.47 -3.00
C ASN A 238 18.33 4.63 -2.26
N ALA A 239 19.16 3.88 -3.00
CA ALA A 239 20.15 2.99 -2.45
C ALA A 239 21.56 3.39 -2.88
N VAL A 240 22.56 3.17 -1.99
CA VAL A 240 23.96 3.52 -2.25
C VAL A 240 24.91 2.50 -1.64
N THR A 241 26.00 2.17 -2.35
CA THR A 241 27.06 1.33 -1.79
C THR A 241 28.44 1.73 -2.29
N PHE A 242 29.49 1.55 -1.46
CA PHE A 242 30.87 1.71 -1.88
C PHE A 242 31.37 0.50 -2.70
N LEU A 243 32.09 0.78 -3.76
CA LEU A 243 32.82 -0.20 -4.58
C LEU A 243 34.33 -0.23 -4.23
N GLY A 244 34.69 0.16 -3.03
CA GLY A 244 36.02 0.42 -2.52
C GLY A 244 36.22 1.88 -2.13
N GLU A 245 37.40 2.30 -1.70
CA GLU A 245 37.66 3.66 -1.20
C GLU A 245 37.46 4.76 -2.27
N GLY A 246 37.69 4.42 -3.54
CA GLY A 246 37.68 5.37 -4.64
C GLY A 246 36.44 5.38 -5.53
N ALA A 247 35.44 4.58 -5.19
CA ALA A 247 34.24 4.44 -6.02
C ALA A 247 33.01 4.08 -5.20
N ALA A 248 31.85 4.52 -5.69
CA ALA A 248 30.54 4.15 -5.17
C ALA A 248 29.55 3.97 -6.33
N VAL A 249 28.39 3.39 -6.04
CA VAL A 249 27.27 3.32 -6.98
C VAL A 249 26.00 3.72 -6.25
N VAL A 250 25.14 4.44 -6.94
CA VAL A 250 23.85 4.92 -6.46
C VAL A 250 22.75 4.37 -7.37
N ALA A 251 21.66 3.94 -6.80
CA ALA A 251 20.45 3.55 -7.50
C ALA A 251 19.52 4.76 -7.60
N SER A 252 19.21 5.21 -8.83
CA SER A 252 18.20 6.23 -9.11
C SER A 252 16.88 5.51 -9.39
N LEU A 253 15.98 5.53 -8.42
CA LEU A 253 14.74 4.77 -8.44
C LEU A 253 13.82 5.21 -9.57
N ARG A 254 13.50 6.51 -9.63
CA ARG A 254 12.55 7.09 -10.56
C ARG A 254 12.99 6.96 -12.02
N ASP A 255 14.26 7.23 -12.29
CA ASP A 255 14.80 7.19 -13.65
C ASP A 255 15.30 5.80 -14.08
N ARG A 256 15.29 4.83 -13.16
CA ARG A 256 15.66 3.43 -13.44
C ARG A 256 17.07 3.32 -13.98
N GLU A 257 18.04 3.77 -13.19
CA GLU A 257 19.46 3.69 -13.56
C GLU A 257 20.38 3.49 -12.35
N LEU A 258 21.56 2.95 -12.63
CA LEU A 258 22.68 2.88 -11.69
C LEU A 258 23.69 3.98 -12.08
N ILE A 259 24.09 4.80 -11.10
CA ILE A 259 25.02 5.89 -11.29
C ILE A 259 26.33 5.55 -10.60
N PHE A 260 27.37 5.26 -11.38
CA PHE A 260 28.69 4.95 -10.87
C PHE A 260 29.46 6.23 -10.59
N LEU A 261 29.98 6.34 -9.38
CA LEU A 261 30.68 7.52 -8.88
C LEU A 261 32.18 7.23 -8.70
N ARG A 262 32.99 8.24 -8.96
CA ARG A 262 34.39 8.31 -8.53
C ARG A 262 34.46 9.14 -7.25
N VAL A 263 35.17 8.62 -6.25
CA VAL A 263 35.42 9.29 -4.97
C VAL A 263 36.91 9.57 -4.89
N SER A 264 37.33 10.84 -4.93
CA SER A 264 38.75 11.20 -4.89
C SER A 264 39.32 11.13 -3.47
N ALA A 265 40.67 11.02 -3.33
CA ALA A 265 41.31 11.07 -2.03
C ALA A 265 41.02 12.36 -1.25
N LYS A 266 40.80 13.47 -1.95
CA LYS A 266 40.46 14.78 -1.36
C LYS A 266 38.96 14.93 -0.99
N GLY A 267 38.14 13.89 -1.20
CA GLY A 267 36.69 13.93 -0.84
C GLY A 267 35.78 14.55 -1.91
N HIS A 268 36.22 14.67 -3.14
CA HIS A 268 35.35 15.09 -4.26
C HIS A 268 34.69 13.88 -4.90
N ILE A 269 33.42 14.01 -5.23
CA ILE A 269 32.63 12.99 -5.94
C ILE A 269 32.24 13.50 -7.34
N ALA A 270 32.23 12.58 -8.32
CA ALA A 270 31.82 12.88 -9.68
C ALA A 270 31.22 11.64 -10.36
N VAL A 271 30.24 11.84 -11.24
CA VAL A 271 29.66 10.76 -12.06
C VAL A 271 30.72 10.23 -13.03
N ARG A 272 30.87 8.92 -13.07
CA ARG A 272 31.78 8.21 -13.97
C ARG A 272 31.06 7.53 -15.12
N ALA A 273 29.90 6.90 -14.82
CA ALA A 273 29.11 6.19 -15.81
C ALA A 273 27.66 6.04 -15.31
N ARG A 274 26.76 5.76 -16.22
CA ARG A 274 25.36 5.42 -15.96
C ARG A 274 25.03 4.12 -16.66
N LEU A 275 24.15 3.32 -16.04
CA LEU A 275 23.67 2.05 -16.59
C LEU A 275 22.16 1.96 -16.34
N ALA A 276 21.39 1.99 -17.42
CA ALA A 276 19.93 1.86 -17.33
C ALA A 276 19.51 0.49 -16.78
N THR A 277 18.41 0.49 -16.01
CA THR A 277 17.76 -0.71 -15.45
C THR A 277 16.40 -0.92 -16.10
N ASP A 278 15.94 -2.16 -16.11
CA ASP A 278 14.61 -2.57 -16.62
C ASP A 278 13.50 -2.49 -15.57
N GLY A 279 13.84 -2.31 -14.30
CA GLY A 279 12.96 -2.04 -13.17
C GLY A 279 13.51 -0.91 -12.30
N GLN A 280 12.77 -0.56 -11.26
CA GLN A 280 13.21 0.40 -10.24
C GLN A 280 14.28 -0.26 -9.36
N PRO A 281 15.50 0.27 -9.31
CA PRO A 281 16.57 -0.33 -8.50
C PRO A 281 16.38 0.03 -7.02
N THR A 282 15.92 -0.94 -6.22
CA THR A 282 15.54 -0.75 -4.81
C THR A 282 16.66 -1.09 -3.82
N ALA A 283 17.51 -2.07 -4.13
CA ALA A 283 18.60 -2.51 -3.25
C ALA A 283 19.86 -2.89 -4.02
N LEU A 284 21.01 -2.71 -3.37
CA LEU A 284 22.34 -2.95 -3.92
C LEU A 284 23.19 -3.80 -2.97
N VAL A 285 23.81 -4.88 -3.46
CA VAL A 285 24.82 -5.62 -2.71
C VAL A 285 25.99 -6.04 -3.57
N THR A 286 27.23 -5.91 -3.09
CA THR A 286 28.43 -6.34 -3.78
C THR A 286 28.91 -7.70 -3.26
N ASN A 287 29.56 -8.49 -4.13
CA ASN A 287 30.23 -9.68 -3.64
C ASN A 287 31.56 -9.33 -2.92
N ARG A 288 32.07 -10.24 -2.06
CA ARG A 288 33.31 -10.04 -1.31
C ARG A 288 34.54 -9.75 -2.18
N ARG A 289 34.55 -10.18 -3.43
CA ARG A 289 35.65 -9.93 -4.37
C ARG A 289 35.59 -8.54 -4.99
N GLY A 290 34.53 -7.77 -4.78
CA GLY A 290 34.33 -6.43 -5.36
C GLY A 290 34.26 -6.42 -6.89
N ASN A 291 33.83 -7.53 -7.53
CA ASN A 291 33.77 -7.64 -8.97
C ASN A 291 32.35 -7.85 -9.52
N ARG A 292 31.35 -8.04 -8.64
CA ARG A 292 29.92 -8.17 -8.97
C ARG A 292 29.09 -7.26 -8.09
N LEU A 293 28.05 -6.70 -8.71
CA LEU A 293 26.97 -5.97 -8.03
C LEU A 293 25.66 -6.68 -8.35
N TYR A 294 24.89 -7.01 -7.32
CA TYR A 294 23.51 -7.51 -7.44
C TYR A 294 22.57 -6.35 -7.14
N VAL A 295 21.49 -6.27 -7.92
CA VAL A 295 20.54 -5.16 -7.89
C VAL A 295 19.14 -5.74 -7.85
N ALA A 296 18.35 -5.44 -6.82
CA ALA A 296 16.92 -5.71 -6.83
C ALA A 296 16.23 -4.71 -7.75
N LEU A 297 15.35 -5.19 -8.61
CA LEU A 297 14.68 -4.42 -9.64
C LEU A 297 13.16 -4.60 -9.48
N ASP A 298 12.57 -3.71 -8.68
CA ASP A 298 11.13 -3.66 -8.50
C ASP A 298 10.41 -3.35 -9.82
N ASN A 299 9.13 -3.66 -9.89
CA ASN A 299 8.27 -3.58 -11.07
C ASN A 299 8.61 -4.57 -12.20
N SER A 300 9.88 -4.94 -12.37
CA SER A 300 10.28 -5.98 -13.33
C SER A 300 10.40 -7.37 -12.70
N ASP A 301 10.29 -7.46 -11.38
CA ASP A 301 10.40 -8.68 -10.56
C ASP A 301 11.69 -9.47 -10.83
N ARG A 302 12.81 -8.76 -10.89
CA ARG A 302 14.12 -9.32 -11.24
C ARG A 302 15.21 -8.92 -10.26
N VAL A 303 16.25 -9.74 -10.27
CA VAL A 303 17.57 -9.34 -9.79
C VAL A 303 18.52 -9.25 -10.97
N GLY A 304 19.17 -8.10 -11.10
CA GLY A 304 20.22 -7.88 -12.08
C GLY A 304 21.62 -8.17 -11.51
N VAL A 305 22.50 -8.80 -12.27
CA VAL A 305 23.91 -8.98 -11.93
C VAL A 305 24.79 -8.15 -12.85
N VAL A 306 25.58 -7.23 -12.30
CA VAL A 306 26.46 -6.33 -13.03
C VAL A 306 27.92 -6.74 -12.84
N ASP A 307 28.68 -6.77 -13.93
CA ASP A 307 30.15 -6.84 -13.89
C ASP A 307 30.72 -5.45 -13.60
N LEU A 308 31.36 -5.28 -12.45
CA LEU A 308 31.86 -3.99 -12.00
C LEU A 308 33.07 -3.46 -12.78
N LYS A 309 33.84 -4.36 -13.45
CA LYS A 309 34.97 -3.94 -14.31
C LYS A 309 34.46 -3.28 -15.60
N THR A 310 33.49 -3.93 -16.25
CA THR A 310 32.93 -3.47 -17.53
C THR A 310 31.71 -2.58 -17.36
N ARG A 311 31.06 -2.57 -16.20
CA ARG A 311 29.78 -1.91 -15.91
C ARG A 311 28.68 -2.31 -16.89
N ARG A 312 28.60 -3.62 -17.16
CA ARG A 312 27.59 -4.22 -18.03
C ARG A 312 26.82 -5.29 -17.29
N TRP A 313 25.58 -5.48 -17.67
CA TRP A 313 24.75 -6.54 -17.18
C TRP A 313 25.32 -7.90 -17.61
N LEU A 314 25.35 -8.85 -16.69
CA LEU A 314 25.72 -10.25 -16.93
C LEU A 314 24.49 -11.15 -17.00
N GLU A 315 23.57 -10.97 -16.07
CA GLU A 315 22.36 -11.77 -15.92
C GLU A 315 21.20 -10.89 -15.48
N ARG A 316 19.99 -11.34 -15.81
CA ARG A 316 18.70 -10.95 -15.25
C ARG A 316 18.05 -12.22 -14.75
N ILE A 317 17.64 -12.26 -13.49
CA ILE A 317 17.12 -13.42 -12.80
C ILE A 317 15.70 -13.09 -12.38
N ASP A 318 14.71 -13.78 -12.89
CA ASP A 318 13.33 -13.66 -12.44
C ASP A 318 13.21 -14.21 -11.01
N VAL A 319 12.57 -13.46 -10.10
CA VAL A 319 12.55 -13.79 -8.66
C VAL A 319 11.21 -14.30 -8.15
N GLN A 320 10.19 -14.33 -8.99
CA GLN A 320 8.82 -14.68 -8.60
C GLN A 320 8.68 -16.11 -8.10
N ALA A 321 9.32 -17.07 -8.77
CA ALA A 321 9.20 -18.48 -8.40
C ALA A 321 10.33 -19.32 -9.02
N PRO A 322 10.58 -20.55 -8.51
CA PRO A 322 11.37 -21.55 -9.21
C PRO A 322 10.79 -21.83 -10.60
N PRO A 323 11.67 -22.12 -11.59
CA PRO A 323 11.21 -22.44 -12.94
C PRO A 323 10.15 -23.56 -12.98
N GLY A 324 9.02 -23.30 -13.65
CA GLY A 324 7.93 -24.25 -13.82
C GLY A 324 6.88 -24.26 -12.69
N LEU A 325 7.07 -23.52 -11.62
CA LEU A 325 6.06 -23.42 -10.53
C LEU A 325 4.96 -22.39 -10.86
N LEU A 326 5.31 -21.27 -11.46
CA LEU A 326 4.38 -20.20 -11.84
C LEU A 326 4.42 -20.01 -13.36
N ALA A 327 3.26 -20.06 -14.01
CA ALA A 327 3.11 -19.69 -15.41
C ALA A 327 2.84 -18.18 -15.53
N ASN A 328 3.79 -17.42 -16.06
CA ASN A 328 3.66 -15.98 -16.26
C ASN A 328 4.05 -15.56 -17.68
N PRO A 329 3.28 -15.99 -18.72
CA PRO A 329 3.61 -15.73 -20.13
C PRO A 329 3.51 -14.24 -20.50
N LEU A 330 2.78 -13.44 -19.74
CA LEU A 330 2.61 -12.01 -19.92
C LEU A 330 3.66 -11.18 -19.19
N HIS A 331 4.58 -11.82 -18.46
CA HIS A 331 5.55 -11.12 -17.60
C HIS A 331 4.88 -10.10 -16.66
N LEU A 332 3.82 -10.55 -15.98
CA LEU A 332 3.10 -9.74 -15.00
C LEU A 332 3.97 -9.54 -13.76
N GLY A 333 3.98 -8.31 -13.25
CA GLY A 333 4.67 -7.97 -12.01
C GLY A 333 3.81 -8.20 -10.77
N GLY A 334 4.43 -8.25 -9.59
CA GLY A 334 3.75 -8.43 -8.30
C GLY A 334 4.63 -9.03 -7.20
N ALA A 335 5.90 -9.32 -7.47
CA ALA A 335 6.82 -9.81 -6.43
C ALA A 335 7.40 -8.68 -5.57
N ASN A 336 7.63 -7.50 -6.12
CA ASN A 336 8.23 -6.35 -5.45
C ASN A 336 9.56 -6.67 -4.74
N PRO A 337 10.62 -7.09 -5.48
CA PRO A 337 11.92 -7.35 -4.87
C PRO A 337 12.53 -6.06 -4.32
N ASN A 338 12.87 -6.05 -3.02
CA ASN A 338 13.18 -4.81 -2.32
C ASN A 338 14.37 -4.87 -1.36
N ALA A 339 14.92 -6.05 -1.07
CA ALA A 339 16.16 -6.20 -0.30
C ALA A 339 16.94 -7.45 -0.72
N LEU A 340 18.25 -7.42 -0.47
CA LEU A 340 19.19 -8.45 -0.91
C LEU A 340 20.14 -8.85 0.22
N ALA A 341 20.37 -10.15 0.41
CA ALA A 341 21.44 -10.65 1.26
C ALA A 341 22.23 -11.75 0.55
N LEU A 342 23.52 -11.51 0.33
CA LEU A 342 24.43 -12.52 -0.22
C LEU A 342 24.97 -13.40 0.92
N THR A 343 24.91 -14.72 0.74
CA THR A 343 25.48 -15.64 1.71
C THR A 343 26.98 -15.41 1.92
N PRO A 344 27.53 -15.70 3.09
CA PRO A 344 28.97 -15.54 3.37
C PRO A 344 29.91 -16.26 2.40
N ASP A 345 29.49 -17.38 1.84
CA ASP A 345 30.23 -18.14 0.80
C ASP A 345 30.09 -17.54 -0.60
N GLY A 346 29.09 -16.66 -0.80
CA GLY A 346 28.84 -15.96 -2.06
C GLY A 346 28.14 -16.77 -3.14
N HIS A 347 27.59 -17.95 -2.82
CA HIS A 347 26.96 -18.84 -3.78
C HIS A 347 25.43 -18.72 -3.83
N THR A 348 24.82 -18.19 -2.78
CA THR A 348 23.37 -18.01 -2.68
C THR A 348 23.04 -16.56 -2.43
N LEU A 349 22.00 -16.06 -3.08
CA LEU A 349 21.44 -14.74 -2.85
C LEU A 349 20.00 -14.89 -2.34
N LEU A 350 19.71 -14.26 -1.19
CA LEU A 350 18.37 -14.12 -0.63
C LEU A 350 17.79 -12.81 -1.11
N VAL A 351 16.53 -12.84 -1.55
CA VAL A 351 15.80 -11.65 -2.04
C VAL A 351 14.47 -11.57 -1.31
N SER A 352 14.19 -10.44 -0.66
CA SER A 352 12.85 -10.22 -0.14
C SER A 352 11.92 -9.75 -1.26
N ASN A 353 10.84 -10.50 -1.43
CA ASN A 353 9.76 -10.21 -2.36
C ASN A 353 8.55 -9.69 -1.56
N GLY A 354 8.45 -8.37 -1.42
CA GLY A 354 7.42 -7.71 -0.60
C GLY A 354 6.01 -8.12 -0.99
N GLY A 355 5.67 -8.04 -2.26
CA GLY A 355 4.33 -8.35 -2.77
C GLY A 355 3.94 -9.83 -2.73
N GLN A 356 4.91 -10.74 -2.54
CA GLN A 356 4.66 -12.19 -2.43
C GLN A 356 4.74 -12.72 -1.01
N ASN A 357 5.06 -11.88 -0.03
CA ASN A 357 5.24 -12.28 1.37
C ASN A 357 6.26 -13.43 1.52
N ALA A 358 7.38 -13.33 0.80
CA ALA A 358 8.34 -14.44 0.71
C ALA A 358 9.79 -13.98 0.53
N ILE A 359 10.74 -14.83 0.92
CA ILE A 359 12.13 -14.71 0.53
C ILE A 359 12.42 -15.67 -0.61
N ALA A 360 12.86 -15.16 -1.76
CA ALA A 360 13.37 -15.98 -2.85
C ALA A 360 14.84 -16.38 -2.60
N VAL A 361 15.12 -17.67 -2.73
CA VAL A 361 16.46 -18.24 -2.58
C VAL A 361 17.02 -18.52 -3.97
N ILE A 362 18.08 -17.80 -4.34
CA ILE A 362 18.71 -17.89 -5.67
C ILE A 362 20.05 -18.61 -5.58
N ALA A 363 20.18 -19.73 -6.29
CA ALA A 363 21.48 -20.34 -6.55
C ALA A 363 22.17 -19.56 -7.69
N LEU A 364 23.32 -18.97 -7.38
CA LEU A 364 24.08 -18.14 -8.31
C LEU A 364 24.96 -18.99 -9.24
N SER A 365 24.98 -18.64 -10.53
CA SER A 365 25.88 -19.26 -11.51
C SER A 365 27.35 -18.88 -11.21
N PRO A 366 28.35 -19.69 -11.64
CA PRO A 366 29.77 -19.33 -11.51
C PRO A 366 30.12 -17.97 -12.09
N ARG A 367 29.44 -17.57 -13.18
CA ARG A 367 29.59 -16.24 -13.80
C ARG A 367 29.07 -15.13 -12.89
N ALA A 368 27.91 -15.36 -12.25
CA ALA A 368 27.31 -14.43 -11.29
C ALA A 368 28.17 -14.30 -10.03
N VAL A 369 28.68 -15.42 -9.50
CA VAL A 369 29.61 -15.44 -8.34
C VAL A 369 30.94 -14.73 -8.67
N GLY A 370 31.32 -14.66 -9.95
CA GLY A 370 32.57 -14.02 -10.38
C GLY A 370 33.81 -14.96 -10.30
N VAL A 371 33.60 -16.26 -10.33
CA VAL A 371 34.67 -17.25 -10.49
C VAL A 371 34.94 -17.43 -11.98
N ARG A 372 36.21 -17.43 -12.39
CA ARG A 372 36.56 -17.90 -13.74
C ARG A 372 36.28 -19.38 -13.83
N SER A 373 35.46 -19.81 -14.77
CA SER A 373 35.41 -21.20 -15.18
C SER A 373 36.81 -21.53 -15.71
N SER A 374 37.52 -22.42 -15.06
CA SER A 374 38.66 -23.08 -15.67
C SER A 374 38.07 -23.88 -16.82
N VAL A 375 38.15 -23.35 -18.01
CA VAL A 375 38.01 -24.15 -19.23
C VAL A 375 39.21 -25.06 -19.22
N VAL A 376 39.04 -26.32 -18.82
CA VAL A 376 39.96 -27.40 -19.21
C VAL A 376 39.84 -27.40 -20.72
N LYS A 377 40.90 -26.99 -21.40
CA LYS A 377 41.10 -27.34 -22.78
C LYS A 377 41.34 -28.85 -22.75
N ASP A 378 40.36 -29.63 -23.07
CA ASP A 378 40.60 -30.99 -23.52
C ASP A 378 41.08 -30.89 -24.96
N ASP A 379 42.41 -30.92 -25.15
CA ASP A 379 43.01 -31.50 -26.33
C ASP A 379 42.93 -33.01 -26.08
N ASP A 380 42.00 -33.71 -26.67
CA ASP A 380 42.23 -34.97 -27.40
C ASP A 380 40.90 -35.67 -27.75
N ASP A 381 40.94 -36.30 -28.91
CA ASP A 381 39.94 -37.11 -29.56
C ASP A 381 39.42 -38.28 -28.69
N GLY A 382 38.11 -38.54 -28.74
CA GLY A 382 37.51 -39.78 -28.25
C GLY A 382 36.02 -39.70 -27.97
N ASP A 383 35.26 -40.33 -28.87
CA ASP A 383 33.85 -40.67 -28.68
C ASP A 383 33.58 -41.27 -27.31
N ASP A 384 32.75 -40.61 -26.50
CA ASP A 384 31.86 -41.28 -25.54
C ASP A 384 30.71 -40.37 -25.14
N ASP A 385 29.51 -40.68 -25.62
CA ASP A 385 28.22 -40.15 -25.23
C ASP A 385 27.90 -40.49 -23.77
N ARG A 386 28.43 -39.73 -22.81
CA ARG A 386 27.93 -39.61 -21.43
C ARG A 386 27.81 -38.16 -21.07
N ALA A 387 26.60 -37.62 -21.25
CA ALA A 387 26.19 -36.31 -20.77
C ALA A 387 26.44 -36.24 -19.26
N SER A 388 27.57 -35.65 -18.85
CA SER A 388 27.73 -35.06 -17.52
C SER A 388 26.68 -33.95 -17.34
N PRO A 389 26.01 -33.83 -16.18
CA PRO A 389 25.03 -32.76 -15.97
C PRO A 389 25.78 -31.44 -16.07
N ALA A 390 25.52 -30.73 -17.18
CA ALA A 390 26.04 -29.38 -17.37
C ALA A 390 25.63 -28.53 -16.16
N SER A 391 26.61 -28.21 -15.29
CA SER A 391 26.42 -27.25 -14.20
C SER A 391 25.67 -26.02 -14.75
N SER A 392 24.51 -25.67 -14.17
CA SER A 392 23.58 -24.68 -14.71
C SER A 392 24.33 -23.39 -15.09
N ARG A 393 24.36 -23.08 -16.36
CA ARG A 393 25.05 -21.89 -16.90
C ARG A 393 24.42 -20.56 -16.45
N LYS A 394 23.23 -20.61 -15.81
CA LYS A 394 22.46 -19.45 -15.36
C LYS A 394 22.06 -19.59 -13.89
N SER A 395 22.00 -18.45 -13.21
CA SER A 395 21.41 -18.35 -11.89
C SER A 395 19.90 -18.61 -11.94
N LYS A 396 19.32 -19.15 -10.86
CA LYS A 396 17.89 -19.45 -10.78
C LYS A 396 17.39 -19.43 -9.34
N VAL A 397 16.11 -19.14 -9.15
CA VAL A 397 15.41 -19.36 -7.89
C VAL A 397 15.33 -20.88 -7.67
N VAL A 398 15.75 -21.34 -6.50
CA VAL A 398 15.71 -22.76 -6.09
C VAL A 398 14.65 -23.04 -5.05
N GLY A 399 14.05 -22.02 -4.47
CA GLY A 399 12.93 -22.13 -3.55
C GLY A 399 12.49 -20.78 -3.00
N LEU A 400 11.35 -20.81 -2.29
CA LEU A 400 10.72 -19.68 -1.62
C LEU A 400 10.51 -19.98 -0.13
N ILE A 401 10.67 -18.99 0.74
CA ILE A 401 10.46 -19.10 2.18
C ILE A 401 9.33 -18.13 2.55
N PRO A 402 8.21 -18.58 3.14
CA PRO A 402 7.13 -17.70 3.54
C PRO A 402 7.54 -16.81 4.72
N THR A 403 7.01 -15.59 4.74
CA THR A 403 7.29 -14.57 5.75
C THR A 403 6.00 -14.01 6.35
N GLY A 404 6.09 -12.98 7.19
CA GLY A 404 4.98 -12.10 7.50
C GLY A 404 4.58 -11.22 6.30
N TRP A 405 3.64 -10.30 6.53
CA TRP A 405 3.14 -9.45 5.45
C TRP A 405 4.19 -8.38 5.07
N TYR A 406 4.48 -8.28 3.79
CA TYR A 406 5.39 -7.35 3.14
C TYR A 406 6.82 -7.35 3.74
N PRO A 407 7.65 -8.38 3.47
CA PRO A 407 9.05 -8.39 3.91
C PRO A 407 9.82 -7.23 3.26
N THR A 408 10.55 -6.47 4.09
CA THR A 408 11.24 -5.22 3.72
C THR A 408 12.76 -5.31 3.78
N ALA A 409 13.29 -6.25 4.58
CA ALA A 409 14.72 -6.50 4.63
C ALA A 409 15.02 -7.95 5.05
N VAL A 410 16.17 -8.45 4.60
CA VAL A 410 16.66 -9.81 4.89
C VAL A 410 18.15 -9.80 5.19
N ALA A 411 18.58 -10.62 6.14
CA ALA A 411 19.99 -10.85 6.45
C ALA A 411 20.24 -12.32 6.79
N MET A 412 21.49 -12.78 6.65
CA MET A 412 21.92 -14.12 7.06
C MET A 412 23.03 -14.02 8.11
N SER A 413 22.98 -14.88 9.14
CA SER A 413 24.05 -14.96 10.13
C SER A 413 25.40 -15.33 9.50
N HIS A 414 26.50 -14.88 10.11
CA HIS A 414 27.84 -15.15 9.57
C HIS A 414 28.21 -16.64 9.49
N ASP A 415 27.64 -17.47 10.36
CA ASP A 415 27.78 -18.93 10.33
C ASP A 415 26.79 -19.63 9.40
N GLN A 416 25.97 -18.86 8.68
CA GLN A 416 24.96 -19.32 7.71
C GLN A 416 23.83 -20.19 8.31
N LYS A 417 23.67 -20.20 9.63
CA LYS A 417 22.66 -21.06 10.28
C LYS A 417 21.29 -20.41 10.43
N HIS A 418 21.22 -19.09 10.40
CA HIS A 418 19.97 -18.36 10.61
C HIS A 418 19.73 -17.30 9.54
N ILE A 419 18.48 -17.15 9.18
CA ILE A 419 17.96 -16.09 8.33
C ILE A 419 17.13 -15.17 9.22
N TYR A 420 17.31 -13.86 9.06
CA TYR A 420 16.58 -12.78 9.74
C TYR A 420 15.81 -12.01 8.70
N VAL A 421 14.50 -11.82 8.92
CA VAL A 421 13.63 -11.07 8.02
C VAL A 421 12.81 -10.08 8.85
N VAL A 422 12.64 -8.87 8.36
CA VAL A 422 11.67 -7.92 8.93
C VAL A 422 10.56 -7.65 7.95
N ASN A 423 9.37 -7.42 8.47
CA ASN A 423 8.15 -7.19 7.72
C ASN A 423 7.61 -5.79 8.01
N GLY A 424 7.07 -5.14 7.00
CA GLY A 424 6.50 -3.81 7.11
C GLY A 424 5.14 -3.79 7.76
N LYS A 425 4.35 -4.85 7.56
CA LYS A 425 2.92 -4.88 7.87
C LYS A 425 2.51 -6.10 8.69
N SER A 426 1.34 -6.01 9.31
CA SER A 426 0.59 -7.11 9.91
C SER A 426 -0.89 -6.97 9.59
N ASP A 427 -1.67 -8.07 9.67
CA ASP A 427 -3.12 -7.97 9.61
C ASP A 427 -3.62 -7.07 10.76
N PRO A 428 -4.33 -5.94 10.46
CA PRO A 428 -4.79 -5.01 11.49
C PRO A 428 -5.95 -5.58 12.32
N GLY A 429 -6.72 -6.53 11.78
CA GLY A 429 -7.92 -7.07 12.38
C GLY A 429 -9.02 -6.01 12.59
N PRO A 430 -9.96 -6.24 13.53
CA PRO A 430 -11.04 -5.31 13.81
C PRO A 430 -10.57 -3.94 14.30
N ASN A 431 -11.23 -2.88 13.85
CA ASN A 431 -11.00 -1.50 14.28
C ASN A 431 -12.17 -0.99 15.13
N ILE A 432 -12.12 -1.22 16.42
CA ILE A 432 -13.23 -0.94 17.35
C ILE A 432 -12.87 0.04 18.46
N GLY A 433 -11.75 0.72 18.34
CA GLY A 433 -11.30 1.75 19.26
C GLY A 433 -10.02 1.40 20.01
N ALA A 434 -9.32 2.47 20.46
CA ALA A 434 -8.03 2.41 21.16
C ALA A 434 -8.06 1.65 22.50
N CYS A 435 -9.24 1.25 22.95
CA CYS A 435 -9.46 0.64 24.28
C CYS A 435 -9.24 -0.87 24.31
N ARG A 436 -9.05 -1.50 23.17
CA ARG A 436 -8.92 -2.96 23.10
C ARG A 436 -7.62 -3.41 23.77
N GLY A 437 -7.78 -4.09 24.90
CA GLY A 437 -6.64 -4.72 25.61
C GLY A 437 -5.66 -3.74 26.27
N ASN A 438 -5.95 -2.46 26.36
CA ASN A 438 -5.11 -1.51 27.09
C ASN A 438 -5.64 -1.28 28.52
N PRO A 439 -5.04 -1.88 29.55
CA PRO A 439 -5.50 -1.77 30.94
C PRO A 439 -5.25 -0.37 31.55
N HIS A 440 -4.55 0.51 30.83
CA HIS A 440 -4.19 1.85 31.30
C HIS A 440 -5.10 2.95 30.77
N LEU A 441 -6.02 2.62 29.83
CA LEU A 441 -6.99 3.60 29.34
C LEU A 441 -8.23 3.64 30.23
N THR A 442 -8.59 4.82 30.70
CA THR A 442 -9.85 5.04 31.41
C THR A 442 -11.03 4.89 30.47
N LYS A 443 -12.24 4.66 31.01
CA LYS A 443 -13.47 4.60 30.20
C LYS A 443 -13.70 5.89 29.38
N GLU A 444 -13.25 7.02 29.89
CA GLU A 444 -13.33 8.34 29.23
C GLU A 444 -12.35 8.44 28.05
N ALA A 445 -11.15 7.88 28.16
CA ALA A 445 -10.18 7.82 27.09
C ALA A 445 -10.65 6.98 25.89
N CYS A 446 -11.63 6.12 26.11
CA CYS A 446 -12.21 5.25 25.09
C CYS A 446 -13.30 5.89 24.24
N ARG A 447 -13.70 7.11 24.53
CA ARG A 447 -14.81 7.78 23.82
C ARG A 447 -14.34 8.33 22.47
N GLY A 448 -14.86 7.77 21.39
CA GLY A 448 -14.60 8.22 20.01
C GLY A 448 -13.19 7.94 19.47
N ALA A 449 -12.49 6.97 20.05
CA ALA A 449 -11.14 6.63 19.66
C ALA A 449 -11.09 5.28 18.93
N ASN A 450 -11.43 5.25 17.66
CA ASN A 450 -10.95 4.19 16.78
C ASN A 450 -9.59 4.56 16.21
N ASN A 451 -8.79 3.55 15.88
CA ASN A 451 -7.45 3.77 15.38
C ASN A 451 -7.45 3.97 13.87
N TYR A 452 -6.52 4.77 13.40
CA TYR A 452 -6.16 4.80 12.01
C TYR A 452 -5.56 3.45 11.59
N VAL A 453 -5.83 2.98 10.38
CA VAL A 453 -5.36 1.67 9.92
C VAL A 453 -3.84 1.52 10.06
N TRP A 454 -3.06 2.55 9.74
CA TRP A 454 -1.60 2.59 9.92
C TRP A 454 -1.14 2.45 11.39
N GLN A 455 -2.01 2.77 12.36
CA GLN A 455 -1.72 2.52 13.78
C GLN A 455 -1.95 1.06 14.18
N LEU A 456 -2.78 0.34 13.44
CA LEU A 456 -3.09 -1.07 13.68
C LEU A 456 -2.08 -2.00 13.02
N GLU A 457 -1.53 -1.61 11.87
CA GLU A 457 -0.47 -2.35 11.20
C GLU A 457 0.85 -2.27 11.96
N LYS A 458 1.49 -3.41 12.13
CA LYS A 458 2.71 -3.56 12.95
C LYS A 458 3.81 -4.27 12.20
N ALA A 459 5.03 -3.83 12.46
CA ALA A 459 6.22 -4.52 12.00
C ALA A 459 6.39 -5.88 12.68
N GLY A 460 6.96 -6.83 11.92
CA GLY A 460 7.35 -8.14 12.42
C GLY A 460 8.83 -8.43 12.25
N PHE A 461 9.38 -9.22 13.15
CA PHE A 461 10.73 -9.76 13.09
C PHE A 461 10.68 -11.29 13.09
N LEU A 462 10.99 -11.89 11.93
CA LEU A 462 11.07 -13.34 11.72
C LEU A 462 12.52 -13.81 11.84
N THR A 463 12.73 -14.84 12.64
CA THR A 463 13.98 -15.58 12.72
C THR A 463 13.71 -17.03 12.40
N LEU A 464 14.51 -17.63 11.50
CA LEU A 464 14.40 -19.03 11.18
C LEU A 464 15.77 -19.67 10.92
N PRO A 465 15.95 -20.97 11.23
CA PRO A 465 17.10 -21.73 10.78
C PRO A 465 17.16 -21.78 9.26
N THR A 466 18.36 -21.80 8.69
CA THR A 466 18.53 -21.97 7.24
C THR A 466 17.96 -23.33 6.83
N PRO A 467 16.95 -23.37 5.94
CA PRO A 467 16.28 -24.60 5.57
C PRO A 467 17.21 -25.49 4.73
N ASP A 468 17.17 -26.80 4.97
CA ASP A 468 17.75 -27.78 4.08
C ASP A 468 16.93 -27.87 2.76
N PRO A 469 17.45 -28.55 1.70
CA PRO A 469 16.75 -28.61 0.41
C PRO A 469 15.35 -29.23 0.49
N ALA A 470 15.10 -30.20 1.37
CA ALA A 470 13.80 -30.85 1.54
C ALA A 470 12.80 -29.89 2.20
N GLU A 471 13.24 -29.19 3.25
CA GLU A 471 12.44 -28.15 3.92
C GLU A 471 12.19 -26.96 2.99
N LEU A 472 13.19 -26.50 2.24
CA LEU A 472 13.01 -25.43 1.26
C LEU A 472 11.96 -25.81 0.19
N GLY A 473 11.95 -27.07 -0.27
CA GLY A 473 10.93 -27.57 -1.18
C GLY A 473 9.53 -27.57 -0.58
N ARG A 474 9.39 -27.88 0.72
CA ARG A 474 8.12 -27.80 1.46
C ARG A 474 7.65 -26.35 1.60
N LEU A 475 8.55 -25.46 2.00
CA LEU A 475 8.26 -24.02 2.17
C LEU A 475 7.87 -23.39 0.83
N THR A 476 8.51 -23.80 -0.27
CA THR A 476 8.17 -23.33 -1.61
C THR A 476 6.73 -23.66 -1.99
N ARG A 477 6.26 -24.88 -1.67
CA ARG A 477 4.85 -25.27 -1.89
C ARG A 477 3.92 -24.42 -1.04
N GLN A 478 4.29 -24.14 0.23
CA GLN A 478 3.49 -23.29 1.11
C GLN A 478 3.34 -21.88 0.53
N VAL A 479 4.42 -21.28 0.00
CA VAL A 479 4.32 -19.96 -0.67
C VAL A 479 3.42 -20.02 -1.90
N ALA A 480 3.50 -21.10 -2.66
CA ALA A 480 2.64 -21.30 -3.84
C ALA A 480 1.15 -21.42 -3.46
N GLU A 481 0.86 -22.08 -2.34
CA GLU A 481 -0.50 -22.16 -1.77
C GLU A 481 -0.96 -20.78 -1.28
N ASN A 482 -0.16 -20.10 -0.47
CA ASN A 482 -0.45 -18.78 0.07
C ASN A 482 -0.79 -17.76 -1.03
N ASN A 483 -0.05 -17.79 -2.14
CA ASN A 483 -0.19 -16.85 -3.26
C ASN A 483 -1.03 -17.40 -4.42
N ARG A 484 -1.70 -18.51 -4.23
CA ARG A 484 -2.60 -19.15 -5.22
C ARG A 484 -1.96 -19.50 -6.57
N TYR A 485 -0.64 -19.75 -6.64
CA TYR A 485 0.06 -20.04 -7.91
C TYR A 485 -0.48 -21.26 -8.64
N LEU A 486 -1.09 -22.19 -7.92
CA LEU A 486 -1.67 -23.43 -8.46
C LEU A 486 -3.20 -23.34 -8.61
N ALA A 487 -3.80 -22.21 -8.26
CA ALA A 487 -5.24 -22.01 -8.40
C ALA A 487 -5.66 -22.06 -9.87
N LYS A 488 -6.80 -22.66 -10.13
CA LYS A 488 -7.41 -22.70 -11.46
C LYS A 488 -8.81 -22.14 -11.36
N THR A 489 -9.17 -21.30 -12.30
CA THR A 489 -10.56 -20.89 -12.47
C THR A 489 -11.43 -22.13 -12.71
N SER A 490 -12.51 -22.28 -11.97
CA SER A 490 -13.44 -23.40 -12.19
C SER A 490 -14.08 -23.32 -13.59
N ALA A 491 -14.59 -24.44 -14.09
CA ALA A 491 -15.30 -24.45 -15.37
C ALA A 491 -16.56 -23.56 -15.32
N GLU A 492 -17.26 -23.54 -14.18
CA GLU A 492 -18.44 -22.73 -13.93
C GLU A 492 -18.09 -21.23 -13.92
N ASP A 493 -17.02 -20.85 -13.22
CA ASP A 493 -16.55 -19.46 -13.22
C ASP A 493 -16.14 -19.01 -14.62
N ALA A 494 -15.42 -19.87 -15.34
CA ALA A 494 -14.98 -19.56 -16.70
C ALA A 494 -16.17 -19.39 -17.65
N GLU A 495 -17.21 -20.22 -17.53
CA GLU A 495 -18.46 -20.11 -18.31
C GLU A 495 -19.20 -18.82 -17.99
N THR A 496 -19.37 -18.50 -16.70
CA THR A 496 -20.02 -17.25 -16.25
C THR A 496 -19.29 -16.04 -16.80
N MET A 497 -17.97 -15.98 -16.67
CA MET A 497 -17.20 -14.83 -17.17
C MET A 497 -17.19 -14.74 -18.70
N ALA A 498 -17.17 -15.87 -19.41
CA ALA A 498 -17.30 -15.90 -20.87
C ALA A 498 -18.67 -15.39 -21.33
N PHE A 499 -19.73 -15.77 -20.62
CA PHE A 499 -21.08 -15.26 -20.87
C PHE A 499 -21.14 -13.74 -20.68
N LEU A 500 -20.69 -13.23 -19.53
CA LEU A 500 -20.71 -11.80 -19.24
C LEU A 500 -19.91 -10.99 -20.27
N ARG A 501 -18.72 -11.47 -20.65
CA ARG A 501 -17.90 -10.82 -21.70
C ARG A 501 -18.62 -10.74 -23.05
N GLY A 502 -19.50 -11.67 -23.35
CA GLY A 502 -20.29 -11.68 -24.60
C GLY A 502 -21.53 -10.79 -24.57
N HIS A 503 -21.99 -10.36 -23.38
CA HIS A 503 -23.24 -9.65 -23.20
C HIS A 503 -23.08 -8.25 -22.61
N ILE A 504 -21.98 -7.99 -21.90
CA ILE A 504 -21.68 -6.69 -21.30
C ILE A 504 -20.71 -5.94 -22.22
N HIS A 505 -21.10 -4.75 -22.63
CA HIS A 505 -20.33 -3.90 -23.54
C HIS A 505 -19.82 -2.63 -22.84
N HIS A 506 -20.44 -2.28 -21.70
CA HIS A 506 -20.13 -1.08 -20.94
C HIS A 506 -19.86 -1.42 -19.49
N VAL A 507 -18.78 -0.89 -18.94
CA VAL A 507 -18.44 -0.95 -17.53
C VAL A 507 -18.33 0.47 -16.99
N ILE A 508 -19.09 0.78 -15.94
CA ILE A 508 -18.94 2.02 -15.18
C ILE A 508 -18.26 1.65 -13.88
N TYR A 509 -17.08 2.19 -13.64
CA TYR A 509 -16.31 1.98 -12.44
C TYR A 509 -16.32 3.23 -11.58
N ILE A 510 -16.96 3.14 -10.42
CA ILE A 510 -17.12 4.25 -9.46
C ILE A 510 -16.19 4.00 -8.29
N VAL A 511 -15.32 4.96 -8.01
CA VAL A 511 -14.49 4.98 -6.80
C VAL A 511 -14.97 6.11 -5.90
N LYS A 512 -15.16 5.76 -4.62
CA LYS A 512 -15.63 6.60 -3.52
C LYS A 512 -14.54 6.72 -2.45
N GLU A 513 -14.82 7.41 -1.34
CA GLU A 513 -13.80 7.81 -0.36
C GLU A 513 -14.13 7.35 1.07
N ASN A 514 -13.30 6.46 1.57
CA ASN A 514 -12.91 6.19 2.96
C ASN A 514 -14.02 5.76 3.93
N ARG A 515 -14.96 4.86 3.53
CA ARG A 515 -15.96 4.36 4.48
C ARG A 515 -15.84 2.87 4.74
N THR A 516 -15.97 2.48 6.02
CA THR A 516 -16.07 1.08 6.42
C THR A 516 -17.50 0.56 6.24
N TYR A 517 -17.64 -0.77 6.18
CA TYR A 517 -18.93 -1.43 6.10
C TYR A 517 -19.82 -1.07 7.31
N ASP A 518 -19.32 -1.18 8.55
CA ASP A 518 -20.11 -0.89 9.74
C ASP A 518 -20.51 0.57 9.88
N GLN A 519 -19.69 1.51 9.38
CA GLN A 519 -20.07 2.92 9.42
C GLN A 519 -21.34 3.22 8.63
N VAL A 520 -21.55 2.53 7.52
CA VAL A 520 -22.64 2.78 6.58
C VAL A 520 -23.71 1.69 6.65
N LEU A 521 -23.36 0.43 6.48
CA LEU A 521 -24.27 -0.71 6.39
C LEU A 521 -24.33 -1.56 7.66
N GLY A 522 -23.79 -1.09 8.79
CA GLY A 522 -23.81 -1.85 10.03
C GLY A 522 -25.21 -2.13 10.56
N ASP A 523 -26.20 -1.31 10.20
CA ASP A 523 -27.62 -1.49 10.53
C ASP A 523 -28.43 -2.29 9.48
N LEU A 524 -27.81 -2.69 8.35
CA LEU A 524 -28.45 -3.48 7.30
C LEU A 524 -28.67 -4.94 7.73
N GLN A 525 -29.91 -5.44 7.49
CA GLN A 525 -30.25 -6.85 7.71
C GLN A 525 -30.95 -7.42 6.46
N PRO A 526 -30.67 -8.66 6.03
CA PRO A 526 -29.61 -9.52 6.56
C PRO A 526 -28.20 -9.07 6.15
N GLY A 527 -27.20 -9.35 6.97
CA GLY A 527 -25.76 -9.06 6.76
C GLY A 527 -24.99 -9.12 8.07
N ASN A 528 -23.67 -9.14 7.97
CA ASN A 528 -22.76 -9.18 9.13
C ASN A 528 -22.38 -7.75 9.56
N GLY A 529 -23.37 -6.90 9.88
CA GLY A 529 -23.14 -5.54 10.36
C GLY A 529 -23.26 -5.41 11.88
N ASP A 530 -22.60 -4.39 12.46
CA ASP A 530 -22.75 -3.97 13.84
C ASP A 530 -23.47 -2.62 13.93
N PRO A 531 -24.79 -2.59 14.27
CA PRO A 531 -25.55 -1.33 14.38
C PRO A 531 -24.99 -0.34 15.38
N SER A 532 -24.22 -0.81 16.38
CA SER A 532 -23.62 0.07 17.39
C SER A 532 -22.48 0.93 16.85
N LEU A 533 -21.87 0.50 15.74
CA LEU A 533 -20.79 1.22 15.03
C LEU A 533 -21.32 2.08 13.87
N THR A 534 -22.59 1.90 13.48
CA THR A 534 -23.18 2.63 12.34
C THR A 534 -23.32 4.12 12.66
N LEU A 535 -22.61 4.95 11.95
CA LEU A 535 -22.68 6.41 12.05
C LEU A 535 -23.57 7.01 10.97
N LEU A 536 -23.59 6.40 9.79
CA LEU A 536 -24.13 6.90 8.53
C LEU A 536 -25.20 5.94 7.99
N GLY A 537 -26.11 5.51 8.87
CA GLY A 537 -27.09 4.47 8.59
C GLY A 537 -28.18 4.86 7.60
N SER A 538 -29.19 4.00 7.47
CA SER A 538 -30.21 4.01 6.41
C SER A 538 -30.98 5.33 6.23
N ALA A 539 -31.10 6.17 7.24
CA ALA A 539 -31.73 7.49 7.13
C ALA A 539 -30.93 8.46 6.25
N LEU A 540 -29.59 8.39 6.31
CA LEU A 540 -28.67 9.19 5.50
C LEU A 540 -28.31 8.52 4.17
N THR A 541 -28.34 7.19 4.14
CA THR A 541 -27.87 6.37 3.02
C THR A 541 -28.91 5.41 2.47
N PRO A 542 -30.14 5.89 2.13
CA PRO A 542 -31.21 5.02 1.66
C PRO A 542 -30.90 4.33 0.32
N ASN A 543 -30.04 4.90 -0.53
CA ASN A 543 -29.62 4.28 -1.77
C ASN A 543 -28.57 3.20 -1.53
N HIS A 544 -27.54 3.43 -0.72
CA HIS A 544 -26.56 2.40 -0.37
C HIS A 544 -27.25 1.17 0.22
N HIS A 545 -28.21 1.38 1.16
CA HIS A 545 -28.98 0.30 1.75
C HIS A 545 -29.86 -0.43 0.74
N ALA A 546 -30.55 0.31 -0.12
CA ALA A 546 -31.40 -0.29 -1.15
C ALA A 546 -30.57 -1.09 -2.16
N LEU A 547 -29.44 -0.56 -2.63
CA LEU A 547 -28.57 -1.25 -3.57
C LEU A 547 -27.98 -2.53 -2.98
N ALA A 548 -27.53 -2.50 -1.72
CA ALA A 548 -27.06 -3.69 -1.02
C ALA A 548 -28.17 -4.73 -0.82
N HIS A 549 -29.35 -4.29 -0.39
CA HIS A 549 -30.48 -5.18 -0.10
C HIS A 549 -31.11 -5.75 -1.38
N ASP A 550 -31.40 -4.90 -2.35
CA ASP A 550 -32.15 -5.27 -3.54
C ASP A 550 -31.32 -6.09 -4.54
N PHE A 551 -29.99 -5.94 -4.52
CA PHE A 551 -29.04 -6.71 -5.31
C PHE A 551 -28.24 -7.66 -4.42
N VAL A 552 -26.95 -7.40 -4.21
CA VAL A 552 -26.09 -8.26 -3.42
C VAL A 552 -25.44 -7.49 -2.28
N THR A 553 -25.71 -7.94 -1.05
CA THR A 553 -24.96 -7.50 0.12
C THR A 553 -23.63 -8.25 0.18
N LEU A 554 -22.52 -7.53 0.02
CA LEU A 554 -21.17 -8.03 0.19
C LEU A 554 -20.67 -7.69 1.60
N ASP A 555 -21.02 -8.51 2.59
CA ASP A 555 -20.77 -8.20 4.00
C ASP A 555 -19.38 -8.61 4.51
N ASN A 556 -18.51 -9.07 3.60
CA ASN A 556 -17.12 -9.43 3.87
C ASN A 556 -16.20 -9.02 2.72
N PHE A 557 -16.40 -7.80 2.20
CA PHE A 557 -15.53 -7.19 1.21
C PHE A 557 -14.46 -6.33 1.90
N LEU A 558 -13.19 -6.45 1.47
CA LEU A 558 -12.08 -5.71 2.03
C LEU A 558 -11.40 -4.87 0.96
N ASP A 559 -11.14 -3.60 1.26
CA ASP A 559 -10.24 -2.79 0.47
C ASP A 559 -8.80 -3.25 0.70
N ASN A 560 -7.99 -3.17 -0.35
CA ASN A 560 -6.58 -3.57 -0.28
C ASN A 560 -5.69 -2.44 0.22
N GLY A 561 -6.10 -1.19 0.04
CA GLY A 561 -5.38 0.00 0.48
C GLY A 561 -5.61 0.32 1.95
N GLU A 562 -4.62 0.90 2.58
CA GLU A 562 -4.67 1.39 3.95
C GLU A 562 -5.16 2.84 4.01
N SER A 563 -4.88 3.58 2.95
CA SER A 563 -5.21 4.99 2.77
C SER A 563 -5.12 5.32 1.29
N SER A 564 -5.58 6.50 0.85
CA SER A 564 -5.66 6.85 -0.57
C SER A 564 -4.32 6.73 -1.31
N ASN A 565 -3.16 6.89 -0.63
CA ASN A 565 -1.84 6.65 -1.24
C ASN A 565 -1.68 5.22 -1.77
N THR A 566 -2.12 4.21 -1.03
CA THR A 566 -2.12 2.82 -1.47
C THR A 566 -3.43 2.45 -2.14
N GLY A 567 -4.56 2.96 -1.67
CA GLY A 567 -5.91 2.65 -2.14
C GLY A 567 -6.12 2.92 -3.62
N TRP A 568 -5.71 4.08 -4.10
CA TRP A 568 -5.80 4.42 -5.53
C TRP A 568 -4.92 3.54 -6.42
N GLN A 569 -3.77 3.06 -5.91
CA GLN A 569 -2.95 2.09 -6.63
C GLN A 569 -3.65 0.72 -6.67
N TRP A 570 -4.17 0.26 -5.53
CA TRP A 570 -4.89 -1.00 -5.45
C TRP A 570 -6.18 -0.99 -6.28
N SER A 571 -6.98 0.08 -6.20
CA SER A 571 -8.26 0.19 -6.92
C SER A 571 -8.10 0.39 -8.43
N THR A 572 -6.95 0.86 -8.90
CA THR A 572 -6.74 1.14 -10.33
C THR A 572 -5.73 0.24 -11.03
N ALA A 573 -4.87 -0.44 -10.29
CA ALA A 573 -3.83 -1.32 -10.84
C ALA A 573 -3.81 -2.74 -10.22
N GLY A 574 -4.62 -3.01 -9.19
CA GLY A 574 -4.63 -4.30 -8.48
C GLY A 574 -3.31 -4.62 -7.75
N ARG A 575 -2.43 -3.65 -7.61
CA ARG A 575 -1.14 -3.77 -6.92
C ARG A 575 -0.48 -2.42 -6.70
N THR A 576 0.46 -2.39 -5.78
CA THR A 576 1.40 -1.29 -5.53
C THR A 576 2.81 -1.64 -6.02
N ASN A 577 3.77 -0.73 -5.84
CA ASN A 577 5.20 -0.98 -5.95
C ASN A 577 5.91 -0.68 -4.61
N ASP A 578 7.18 -1.05 -4.49
CA ASP A 578 7.93 -0.89 -3.24
C ASP A 578 8.09 0.57 -2.79
N PHE A 579 8.14 1.51 -3.74
CA PHE A 579 8.17 2.94 -3.42
C PHE A 579 6.90 3.36 -2.66
N THR A 580 5.73 3.06 -3.21
CA THR A 580 4.44 3.38 -2.58
C THR A 580 4.29 2.72 -1.21
N GLU A 581 4.62 1.43 -1.10
CA GLU A 581 4.50 0.68 0.15
C GLU A 581 5.39 1.23 1.29
N ARG A 582 6.58 1.73 0.96
CA ARG A 582 7.50 2.28 1.96
C ARG A 582 7.20 3.72 2.32
N GLU A 583 6.77 4.52 1.35
CA GLU A 583 6.51 5.94 1.54
C GLU A 583 5.16 6.21 2.22
N ALA A 584 4.14 5.40 1.94
CA ALA A 584 2.80 5.64 2.45
C ALA A 584 2.74 5.81 3.98
N PRO A 585 3.25 4.89 4.82
CA PRO A 585 3.18 5.06 6.27
C PRO A 585 3.99 6.26 6.79
N VAL A 586 5.06 6.65 6.08
CA VAL A 586 5.89 7.82 6.40
C VAL A 586 5.12 9.10 6.10
N ASN A 587 4.54 9.20 4.91
CA ASN A 587 3.79 10.37 4.46
C ASN A 587 2.55 10.62 5.33
N TYR A 588 1.82 9.55 5.65
CA TYR A 588 0.63 9.64 6.51
C TYR A 588 0.96 9.91 7.98
N ALA A 589 2.20 9.66 8.40
CA ALA A 589 2.73 10.15 9.66
C ALA A 589 3.09 11.64 9.63
N VAL A 590 2.76 12.37 8.56
CA VAL A 590 3.14 13.77 8.31
C VAL A 590 4.66 13.93 8.26
N ARG A 591 5.33 12.97 7.62
CA ARG A 591 6.78 12.94 7.43
C ARG A 591 7.08 12.86 5.94
N GLY A 592 7.60 13.91 5.35
CA GLY A 592 7.96 13.96 3.92
C GLY A 592 6.89 14.55 3.00
N LEU A 593 7.18 14.42 1.70
CA LEU A 593 6.34 14.93 0.63
C LEU A 593 5.40 13.84 0.14
N GLN A 594 4.13 14.19 -0.03
CA GLN A 594 3.13 13.25 -0.51
C GLN A 594 3.30 12.96 -2.01
N TYR A 595 3.15 11.69 -2.36
CA TYR A 595 3.10 11.24 -3.74
C TYR A 595 1.73 11.56 -4.36
N ASP A 596 1.75 11.88 -5.66
CA ASP A 596 0.54 12.11 -6.47
C ASP A 596 -0.06 10.75 -6.92
N GLN A 597 -0.84 10.13 -6.07
CA GLN A 597 -1.47 8.83 -6.35
C GLN A 597 -2.88 8.95 -6.93
N GLU A 598 -3.50 10.11 -6.87
CA GLU A 598 -4.88 10.33 -7.30
C GLU A 598 -5.11 11.66 -8.02
N GLY A 599 -4.22 12.64 -7.84
CA GLY A 599 -4.28 13.96 -8.47
C GLY A 599 -3.01 14.77 -8.28
N ALA A 600 -2.88 15.89 -8.97
CA ALA A 600 -1.64 16.66 -9.05
C ALA A 600 -1.49 17.75 -8.00
N ASN A 601 -2.40 17.87 -7.04
CA ASN A 601 -2.24 18.75 -5.89
C ASN A 601 -1.33 18.14 -4.80
N ARG A 602 -0.67 17.04 -5.10
CA ARG A 602 0.38 16.41 -4.30
C ARG A 602 1.77 16.91 -4.73
N ASN A 603 2.76 16.73 -3.87
CA ASN A 603 4.10 17.26 -4.08
C ASN A 603 4.91 16.44 -5.10
N ILE A 604 4.92 15.12 -4.97
CA ILE A 604 5.68 14.23 -5.86
C ILE A 604 4.82 13.93 -7.07
N ASN A 605 5.03 14.70 -8.13
CA ASN A 605 4.22 14.60 -9.33
C ASN A 605 4.80 13.63 -10.36
N VAL A 606 3.99 13.31 -11.35
CA VAL A 606 4.24 12.27 -12.33
C VAL A 606 4.06 12.79 -13.76
N GLY A 607 4.78 12.19 -14.71
CA GLY A 607 4.50 12.33 -16.13
C GLY A 607 4.81 13.69 -16.77
N PHE A 608 5.40 14.65 -16.04
CA PHE A 608 5.83 15.93 -16.57
C PHE A 608 7.35 16.06 -16.54
N ALA A 609 7.92 16.55 -17.65
CA ALA A 609 9.38 16.68 -17.79
C ALA A 609 9.99 17.64 -16.76
N ASP A 610 9.28 18.73 -16.51
CA ASP A 610 9.69 19.82 -15.62
C ASP A 610 8.47 20.65 -15.19
N LEU A 611 8.69 21.63 -14.31
CA LEU A 611 7.63 22.51 -13.80
C LEU A 611 6.98 23.36 -14.91
N ALA A 612 7.71 23.74 -15.95
CA ALA A 612 7.13 24.50 -17.06
C ALA A 612 6.14 23.65 -17.87
N ALA A 613 6.45 22.37 -18.11
CA ALA A 613 5.52 21.43 -18.72
C ALA A 613 4.27 21.20 -17.86
N ARG A 614 4.42 21.10 -16.54
CA ARG A 614 3.28 21.00 -15.63
C ARG A 614 2.41 22.26 -15.63
N LYS A 615 3.01 23.45 -15.58
CA LYS A 615 2.30 24.72 -15.68
C LYS A 615 1.59 24.91 -17.02
N HIS A 616 2.17 24.36 -18.10
CA HIS A 616 1.49 24.35 -19.39
C HIS A 616 0.25 23.47 -19.36
N ALA A 617 0.33 22.30 -18.73
CA ALA A 617 -0.80 21.39 -18.58
C ALA A 617 -1.85 21.93 -17.61
N ASN A 618 -1.44 22.54 -16.52
CA ASN A 618 -2.31 23.22 -15.55
C ASN A 618 -1.73 24.61 -15.21
N PRO A 619 -2.27 25.70 -15.79
CA PRO A 619 -1.81 27.05 -15.54
C PRO A 619 -1.89 27.52 -14.08
N MET A 620 -2.70 26.82 -13.26
CA MET A 620 -2.86 27.11 -11.84
C MET A 620 -1.74 26.54 -10.98
N THR A 621 -0.81 25.76 -11.53
CA THR A 621 0.32 25.17 -10.79
C THR A 621 1.15 26.25 -10.09
N PRO A 622 1.33 26.21 -8.77
CA PRO A 622 2.09 27.21 -8.01
C PRO A 622 3.60 27.09 -8.26
N ASP A 623 4.34 28.15 -7.93
CA ASP A 623 5.79 28.11 -7.78
C ASP A 623 6.14 27.51 -6.40
N ASP A 624 6.28 26.21 -6.35
CA ASP A 624 6.65 25.47 -5.14
C ASP A 624 7.85 24.56 -5.44
N PRO A 625 8.99 24.74 -4.77
CA PRO A 625 10.19 23.93 -4.98
C PRO A 625 9.97 22.46 -4.60
N ASN A 626 8.95 22.17 -3.77
CA ASN A 626 8.58 20.82 -3.38
C ASN A 626 7.72 20.09 -4.42
N LEU A 627 7.36 20.72 -5.54
CA LEU A 627 6.72 20.01 -6.66
C LEU A 627 7.79 19.25 -7.47
N LEU A 628 7.99 18.00 -7.10
CA LEU A 628 9.03 17.12 -7.67
C LEU A 628 8.54 16.49 -8.98
N VAL A 629 8.43 17.28 -10.03
CA VAL A 629 8.03 16.81 -11.36
C VAL A 629 9.08 15.91 -12.00
N GLY A 630 8.69 15.06 -12.94
CA GLY A 630 9.58 14.18 -13.68
C GLY A 630 8.86 13.40 -14.77
N THR A 631 9.65 12.84 -15.69
CA THR A 631 9.14 12.15 -16.88
C THR A 631 8.59 10.75 -16.62
N ARG A 632 8.77 10.22 -15.40
CA ARG A 632 8.29 8.90 -15.01
C ARG A 632 7.44 8.99 -13.75
N ASP A 633 6.35 8.28 -13.77
CA ASP A 633 5.51 8.04 -12.61
C ASP A 633 6.23 7.03 -11.70
N VAL A 634 6.70 7.49 -10.54
CA VAL A 634 7.49 6.66 -9.62
C VAL A 634 6.64 5.60 -8.93
N GLY A 635 5.35 5.87 -8.71
CA GLY A 635 4.41 4.92 -8.10
C GLY A 635 3.71 3.99 -9.11
N ALA A 636 3.78 4.28 -10.42
CA ALA A 636 3.06 3.48 -11.41
C ALA A 636 3.61 2.05 -11.52
N PRO A 637 2.77 1.03 -11.41
CA PRO A 637 3.14 -0.34 -11.74
C PRO A 637 3.40 -0.51 -13.24
N ASP A 638 4.32 -1.42 -13.61
CA ASP A 638 4.53 -1.77 -15.00
C ASP A 638 3.43 -2.70 -15.50
N GLY A 639 2.98 -2.47 -16.71
CA GLY A 639 1.96 -3.31 -17.34
C GLY A 639 2.51 -4.63 -17.90
N PRO A 640 1.61 -5.46 -18.44
CA PRO A 640 1.97 -6.71 -19.09
C PRO A 640 3.12 -6.55 -20.09
N ARG A 641 3.97 -7.58 -20.21
CA ARG A 641 5.15 -7.61 -21.10
C ARG A 641 6.19 -6.53 -20.78
N GLY A 642 6.23 -6.06 -19.50
CA GLY A 642 7.20 -5.05 -19.01
C GLY A 642 6.98 -3.65 -19.59
N ARG A 643 5.74 -3.29 -19.94
CA ARG A 643 5.40 -1.94 -20.39
C ARG A 643 5.50 -0.97 -19.22
N VAL A 644 6.54 -0.17 -19.19
CA VAL A 644 6.90 0.72 -18.10
C VAL A 644 5.77 1.70 -17.76
N GLY A 645 5.30 1.68 -16.50
CA GLY A 645 4.27 2.57 -15.97
C GLY A 645 2.90 2.44 -16.65
N ARG A 646 2.59 1.26 -17.21
CA ARG A 646 1.35 0.96 -17.94
C ARG A 646 0.56 -0.18 -17.29
N GLY A 647 0.55 -0.22 -15.97
CA GLY A 647 -0.11 -1.26 -15.19
C GLY A 647 -1.53 -0.89 -14.72
N TYR A 648 -2.06 0.24 -15.10
CA TYR A 648 -3.39 0.66 -14.70
C TYR A 648 -4.48 0.07 -15.60
N ILE A 649 -5.71 -0.01 -15.09
CA ILE A 649 -6.87 -0.57 -15.81
C ILE A 649 -7.16 0.19 -17.12
N TRP A 650 -7.00 1.50 -17.16
CA TRP A 650 -7.16 2.29 -18.38
C TRP A 650 -6.07 2.00 -19.42
N ASP A 651 -4.85 1.69 -18.99
CA ASP A 651 -3.78 1.31 -19.92
C ASP A 651 -4.09 -0.05 -20.59
N ALA A 652 -4.67 -0.99 -19.83
CA ALA A 652 -5.12 -2.27 -20.37
C ALA A 652 -6.29 -2.10 -21.35
N ALA A 653 -7.29 -1.26 -21.00
CA ALA A 653 -8.42 -0.93 -21.88
C ALA A 653 -7.96 -0.26 -23.19
N LEU A 654 -7.11 0.76 -23.11
CA LEU A 654 -6.55 1.46 -24.27
C LEU A 654 -5.67 0.54 -25.13
N ALA A 655 -4.89 -0.35 -24.51
CA ALA A 655 -4.10 -1.34 -25.24
C ALA A 655 -4.96 -2.35 -26.02
N LYS A 656 -6.15 -2.63 -25.56
CA LYS A 656 -7.17 -3.45 -26.25
C LYS A 656 -7.94 -2.69 -27.31
N GLY A 657 -7.81 -1.36 -27.36
CA GLY A 657 -8.55 -0.48 -28.27
C GLY A 657 -9.97 -0.18 -27.80
N LEU A 658 -10.27 -0.35 -26.52
CA LEU A 658 -11.56 -0.01 -25.93
C LEU A 658 -11.70 1.51 -25.79
N SER A 659 -12.93 2.01 -26.02
CA SER A 659 -13.27 3.38 -25.73
C SER A 659 -13.35 3.63 -24.23
N LEU A 660 -12.87 4.80 -23.79
CA LEU A 660 -12.76 5.16 -22.37
C LEU A 660 -13.18 6.60 -22.15
N ARG A 661 -13.84 6.87 -21.03
CA ARG A 661 -14.12 8.22 -20.54
C ARG A 661 -13.81 8.34 -19.06
N ASN A 662 -13.15 9.42 -18.68
CA ASN A 662 -12.71 9.68 -17.31
C ASN A 662 -13.41 10.91 -16.73
N TYR A 663 -14.01 10.72 -15.55
CA TYR A 663 -14.65 11.73 -14.73
C TYR A 663 -14.02 11.70 -13.33
N GLY A 664 -12.92 12.40 -13.17
CA GLY A 664 -12.32 12.67 -11.87
C GLY A 664 -11.14 11.81 -11.43
N PHE A 665 -10.77 10.71 -12.12
CA PHE A 665 -9.57 9.94 -11.75
C PHE A 665 -8.31 10.71 -12.12
N PHE A 666 -7.40 10.87 -11.15
CA PHE A 666 -6.10 11.54 -11.30
C PHE A 666 -6.20 12.96 -11.88
N VAL A 667 -7.27 13.66 -11.53
CA VAL A 667 -7.49 15.04 -11.91
C VAL A 667 -6.76 15.94 -10.92
N ASP A 668 -5.88 16.79 -11.45
CA ASP A 668 -5.33 17.91 -10.70
C ASP A 668 -6.49 18.85 -10.36
N LEU A 669 -6.77 18.95 -9.07
CA LEU A 669 -7.72 19.92 -8.60
C LEU A 669 -7.23 21.28 -8.98
N SER A 670 -8.04 21.98 -9.65
CA SER A 670 -7.85 23.38 -9.92
C SER A 670 -7.85 24.25 -8.63
N ARG A 671 -7.77 23.60 -7.48
CA ARG A 671 -7.74 24.20 -6.18
C ARG A 671 -6.43 23.85 -5.50
N TYR A 672 -5.50 24.82 -5.53
CA TYR A 672 -4.31 24.77 -4.69
C TYR A 672 -4.63 25.41 -3.33
N GLU A 673 -3.95 24.94 -2.30
CA GLU A 673 -3.94 25.67 -1.03
C GLU A 673 -3.74 27.16 -1.30
N ALA A 674 -4.54 28.00 -0.66
CA ALA A 674 -4.41 29.44 -0.75
C ALA A 674 -3.11 29.91 -0.09
N ARG A 675 -1.98 29.64 -0.74
CA ARG A 675 -0.74 30.37 -0.49
C ARG A 675 -0.90 31.77 -1.09
N ALA A 676 -0.22 32.76 -0.52
CA ALA A 676 -0.30 34.12 -1.02
C ALA A 676 -0.08 34.15 -2.54
N GLY A 677 -1.13 34.48 -3.31
CA GLY A 677 -1.11 34.52 -4.77
C GLY A 677 -1.76 33.35 -5.52
N ALA A 678 -2.22 32.28 -4.86
CA ALA A 678 -2.96 31.22 -5.54
C ALA A 678 -4.40 31.65 -5.81
N VAL A 679 -4.88 31.46 -7.04
CA VAL A 679 -6.26 31.73 -7.44
C VAL A 679 -7.04 30.43 -7.41
N GLN A 680 -8.11 30.37 -6.61
CA GLN A 680 -9.02 29.22 -6.64
C GLN A 680 -9.92 29.29 -7.86
N ILE A 681 -10.12 28.15 -8.52
CA ILE A 681 -11.10 28.06 -9.60
C ILE A 681 -12.51 28.14 -9.01
N PRO A 682 -13.39 29.01 -9.54
CA PRO A 682 -14.76 29.16 -9.05
C PRO A 682 -15.53 27.83 -9.04
N ARG A 683 -16.41 27.66 -8.03
CA ARG A 683 -17.32 26.51 -7.92
C ARG A 683 -18.60 26.78 -8.69
N GLU A 684 -18.50 26.74 -10.02
CA GLU A 684 -19.69 26.85 -10.88
C GLU A 684 -20.41 25.50 -10.92
N HIS A 685 -21.73 25.52 -10.79
CA HIS A 685 -22.58 24.33 -10.89
C HIS A 685 -22.46 23.64 -12.25
N GLU A 686 -22.39 24.43 -13.30
CA GLU A 686 -22.43 23.97 -14.68
C GLU A 686 -21.30 24.63 -15.50
N PRO A 687 -20.02 24.26 -15.23
CA PRO A 687 -18.86 24.96 -15.81
C PRO A 687 -18.78 24.85 -17.34
N TRP A 688 -19.43 23.85 -17.94
CA TRP A 688 -19.51 23.76 -19.41
C TRP A 688 -20.26 24.91 -20.07
N LYS A 689 -21.19 25.57 -19.36
CA LYS A 689 -21.94 26.71 -19.89
C LYS A 689 -21.07 27.97 -20.05
N SER A 690 -20.10 28.16 -19.18
CA SER A 690 -19.12 29.26 -19.23
C SER A 690 -17.85 28.86 -19.99
N GLY A 691 -17.61 27.57 -20.22
CA GLY A 691 -16.37 27.04 -20.75
C GLY A 691 -15.24 26.99 -19.74
N LEU A 692 -15.57 27.04 -18.43
CA LEU A 692 -14.58 27.01 -17.36
C LEU A 692 -14.00 25.58 -17.21
N VAL A 693 -12.74 25.40 -17.59
CA VAL A 693 -12.00 24.15 -17.34
C VAL A 693 -11.71 24.02 -15.84
N VAL A 694 -12.14 22.91 -15.23
CA VAL A 694 -11.97 22.61 -13.80
C VAL A 694 -11.17 21.34 -13.54
N ALA A 695 -10.86 20.57 -14.59
CA ALA A 695 -10.17 19.30 -14.49
C ALA A 695 -8.88 19.29 -15.32
N TYR A 696 -7.74 19.11 -14.67
CA TYR A 696 -6.42 18.97 -15.29
C TYR A 696 -5.83 17.65 -14.86
N VAL A 697 -5.74 16.71 -15.78
CA VAL A 697 -5.33 15.34 -15.45
C VAL A 697 -3.82 15.21 -15.29
N SER A 698 -3.37 14.53 -14.25
CA SER A 698 -1.95 14.32 -13.97
C SER A 698 -1.36 13.10 -14.70
N LYS A 699 -2.17 12.16 -15.15
CA LYS A 699 -1.74 11.00 -15.92
C LYS A 699 -1.89 11.26 -17.42
N PRO A 700 -0.79 11.38 -18.20
CA PRO A 700 -0.87 11.73 -19.62
C PRO A 700 -1.77 10.81 -20.46
N ALA A 701 -1.88 9.53 -20.10
CA ALA A 701 -2.73 8.57 -20.81
C ALA A 701 -4.23 8.88 -20.68
N LEU A 702 -4.67 9.49 -19.59
CA LEU A 702 -6.05 9.87 -19.37
C LEU A 702 -6.40 11.25 -19.95
N GLN A 703 -5.43 12.09 -20.23
CA GLN A 703 -5.64 13.47 -20.64
C GLN A 703 -6.66 13.63 -21.81
N PRO A 704 -6.57 12.89 -22.93
CA PRO A 704 -7.53 13.03 -24.02
C PRO A 704 -8.91 12.42 -23.72
N MET A 705 -9.02 11.63 -22.65
CA MET A 705 -10.24 10.90 -22.27
C MET A 705 -11.01 11.58 -21.13
N THR A 706 -10.43 12.62 -20.51
CA THR A 706 -10.99 13.27 -19.33
C THR A 706 -11.96 14.37 -19.70
N ASP A 707 -13.09 14.41 -19.00
CA ASP A 707 -14.02 15.54 -19.07
C ASP A 707 -13.39 16.76 -18.40
N PRO A 708 -13.23 17.89 -19.12
CA PRO A 708 -12.58 19.08 -18.56
C PRO A 708 -13.46 19.86 -17.58
N TYR A 709 -14.76 19.52 -17.49
CA TYR A 709 -15.75 20.23 -16.69
C TYR A 709 -16.13 19.47 -15.42
N PHE A 710 -15.69 18.21 -15.28
CA PHE A 710 -15.98 17.39 -14.12
C PHE A 710 -15.03 17.77 -12.96
N ARG A 711 -15.61 18.35 -11.91
CA ARG A 711 -14.86 18.73 -10.71
C ARG A 711 -14.61 17.50 -9.84
N SER A 712 -13.35 17.11 -9.69
CA SER A 712 -12.95 15.93 -8.92
C SER A 712 -13.06 16.17 -7.40
N PHE A 713 -12.03 15.86 -6.61
CA PHE A 713 -12.04 15.98 -5.15
C PHE A 713 -12.10 17.44 -4.70
N ASP A 714 -13.25 17.90 -4.29
CA ASP A 714 -13.52 19.21 -3.65
C ASP A 714 -14.69 19.03 -2.67
N GLN A 715 -14.41 18.98 -1.38
CA GLN A 715 -15.42 18.71 -0.34
C GLN A 715 -16.38 19.87 -0.12
N ALA A 716 -16.15 21.01 -0.74
CA ALA A 716 -17.10 22.13 -0.75
C ALA A 716 -18.04 22.10 -1.99
N PHE A 717 -17.88 21.14 -2.89
CA PHE A 717 -18.68 21.00 -4.13
C PHE A 717 -19.49 19.71 -4.10
N PRO A 718 -20.85 19.78 -4.12
CA PRO A 718 -21.69 18.59 -4.04
C PRO A 718 -21.52 17.58 -5.17
N ASP A 719 -21.59 16.28 -4.84
CA ASP A 719 -21.65 15.18 -5.81
C ASP A 719 -22.86 15.26 -6.72
N PHE A 720 -23.96 15.87 -6.24
CA PHE A 720 -25.11 16.18 -7.08
C PHE A 720 -24.70 16.84 -8.41
N TRP A 721 -23.85 17.87 -8.34
CA TRP A 721 -23.42 18.59 -9.54
C TRP A 721 -22.39 17.80 -10.37
N ARG A 722 -21.59 16.93 -9.72
CA ARG A 722 -20.74 15.99 -10.45
C ARG A 722 -21.55 15.02 -11.29
N VAL A 723 -22.65 14.51 -10.74
CA VAL A 723 -23.58 13.65 -11.47
C VAL A 723 -24.33 14.41 -12.57
N VAL A 724 -24.69 15.67 -12.36
CA VAL A 724 -25.29 16.52 -13.41
C VAL A 724 -24.34 16.64 -14.61
N GLU A 725 -23.04 16.85 -14.39
CA GLU A 725 -22.06 16.90 -15.49
C GLU A 725 -21.87 15.54 -16.17
N TRP A 726 -21.70 14.47 -15.40
CA TRP A 726 -21.62 13.12 -15.95
C TRP A 726 -22.87 12.76 -16.78
N LYS A 727 -24.04 13.09 -16.25
CA LYS A 727 -25.32 12.80 -16.92
C LYS A 727 -25.48 13.59 -18.24
N ARG A 728 -25.01 14.82 -18.30
CA ARG A 728 -25.01 15.62 -19.54
C ARG A 728 -24.31 14.87 -20.68
N GLU A 729 -23.14 14.28 -20.43
CA GLU A 729 -22.45 13.48 -21.45
C GLU A 729 -23.12 12.13 -21.67
N TYR A 730 -23.61 11.47 -20.60
CA TYR A 730 -24.33 10.20 -20.71
C TYR A 730 -25.59 10.32 -21.60
N ASP A 731 -26.37 11.38 -21.45
CA ASP A 731 -27.51 11.67 -22.29
C ASP A 731 -27.08 11.87 -23.76
N GLY A 732 -25.98 12.54 -24.01
CA GLY A 732 -25.40 12.67 -25.36
C GLY A 732 -24.89 11.34 -25.93
N PHE A 733 -24.43 10.39 -25.12
CA PHE A 733 -24.13 9.02 -25.57
C PHE A 733 -25.39 8.24 -25.89
N ALA A 734 -26.45 8.43 -25.08
CA ALA A 734 -27.75 7.83 -25.32
C ALA A 734 -28.35 8.29 -26.62
N GLU A 735 -28.32 9.58 -26.95
CA GLU A 735 -28.77 10.14 -28.21
C GLU A 735 -28.00 9.59 -29.43
N LYS A 736 -26.69 9.35 -29.27
CA LYS A 736 -25.84 8.79 -30.32
C LYS A 736 -25.94 7.27 -30.42
N GLY A 737 -26.54 6.60 -29.43
CA GLY A 737 -26.60 5.13 -29.32
C GLY A 737 -25.23 4.48 -29.13
N SER A 738 -24.28 5.17 -28.53
CA SER A 738 -22.89 4.66 -28.31
C SER A 738 -22.31 5.26 -27.06
N ALA A 739 -22.03 4.41 -26.04
CA ALA A 739 -21.37 4.76 -24.80
C ALA A 739 -19.92 4.22 -24.78
N PRO A 740 -19.04 4.77 -23.92
CA PRO A 740 -17.71 4.21 -23.70
C PRO A 740 -17.77 2.77 -23.18
N ALA A 741 -16.79 1.95 -23.57
CA ALA A 741 -16.65 0.59 -23.02
C ALA A 741 -16.22 0.61 -21.54
N LEU A 742 -15.42 1.61 -21.13
CA LEU A 742 -15.04 1.83 -19.76
C LEU A 742 -15.27 3.30 -19.37
N THR A 743 -16.06 3.53 -18.34
CA THR A 743 -16.24 4.84 -17.70
C THR A 743 -15.62 4.80 -16.31
N LEU A 744 -14.73 5.73 -16.03
CA LEU A 744 -14.13 5.95 -14.71
C LEU A 744 -14.83 7.15 -14.08
N LEU A 745 -15.43 6.98 -12.90
CA LEU A 745 -16.21 8.02 -12.24
C LEU A 745 -15.83 8.12 -10.76
N ARG A 746 -15.45 9.31 -10.30
CA ARG A 746 -15.18 9.60 -8.89
C ARG A 746 -16.35 10.39 -8.29
N ILE A 747 -16.90 9.90 -7.18
CA ILE A 747 -17.79 10.63 -6.29
C ILE A 747 -17.20 10.54 -4.87
N SER A 748 -16.96 11.68 -4.22
CA SER A 748 -16.08 11.74 -3.05
C SER A 748 -16.63 12.52 -1.86
N HIS A 749 -17.92 12.90 -1.89
CA HIS A 749 -18.49 13.73 -0.83
C HIS A 749 -18.67 12.97 0.50
N ASP A 750 -18.48 11.66 0.50
CA ASP A 750 -18.41 10.81 1.70
C ASP A 750 -17.09 10.93 2.48
N HIS A 751 -16.06 11.56 1.91
CA HIS A 751 -14.84 11.91 2.64
C HIS A 751 -15.09 12.96 3.73
N PHE A 752 -16.05 13.85 3.52
CA PHE A 752 -16.42 14.99 4.36
C PHE A 752 -15.36 16.08 4.44
N GLY A 753 -15.81 17.33 4.57
CA GLY A 753 -14.89 18.42 4.77
C GLY A 753 -15.43 19.77 4.33
N ASP A 754 -14.59 20.80 4.43
CA ASP A 754 -14.82 22.17 3.94
C ASP A 754 -16.18 22.76 4.31
N PHE A 755 -16.74 22.39 5.45
CA PHE A 755 -18.11 22.68 5.87
C PHE A 755 -18.50 24.16 5.78
N LYS A 756 -17.54 25.07 6.01
CA LYS A 756 -17.79 26.52 5.94
C LYS A 756 -17.89 27.03 4.50
N ASP A 757 -17.12 26.42 3.60
CA ASP A 757 -16.99 26.86 2.22
C ASP A 757 -17.88 26.06 1.25
N ALA A 758 -18.57 25.03 1.77
CA ALA A 758 -19.48 24.19 1.01
C ALA A 758 -20.68 24.97 0.48
N ILE A 759 -20.96 24.81 -0.82
CA ILE A 759 -22.06 25.47 -1.50
C ILE A 759 -23.40 24.75 -1.31
N ASP A 760 -24.48 25.42 -1.62
CA ASP A 760 -25.87 24.91 -1.62
C ASP A 760 -26.37 24.36 -0.27
N GLY A 761 -25.70 24.68 0.84
CA GLY A 761 -26.07 24.17 2.15
C GLY A 761 -25.74 22.69 2.38
N VAL A 762 -24.95 22.05 1.49
CA VAL A 762 -24.44 20.68 1.68
C VAL A 762 -23.16 20.78 2.55
N ASN A 763 -23.33 21.18 3.79
CA ASN A 763 -22.26 21.71 4.64
C ASN A 763 -22.19 21.09 6.04
N THR A 764 -22.74 19.90 6.19
CA THR A 764 -22.61 19.06 7.39
C THR A 764 -22.26 17.63 6.96
N VAL A 765 -21.70 16.84 7.87
CA VAL A 765 -21.40 15.43 7.58
C VAL A 765 -22.64 14.70 7.08
N GLU A 766 -23.79 14.95 7.71
CA GLU A 766 -25.05 14.29 7.35
C GLU A 766 -25.50 14.68 5.94
N THR A 767 -25.39 15.97 5.56
CA THR A 767 -25.81 16.43 4.22
C THR A 767 -24.82 16.02 3.15
N GLN A 768 -23.50 15.96 3.44
CA GLN A 768 -22.48 15.51 2.51
C GLN A 768 -22.62 14.00 2.23
N MET A 769 -22.82 13.17 3.28
CA MET A 769 -23.09 11.73 3.07
C MET A 769 -24.39 11.49 2.30
N ALA A 770 -25.43 12.23 2.62
CA ALA A 770 -26.72 12.11 1.93
C ALA A 770 -26.63 12.54 0.44
N ASP A 771 -25.79 13.54 0.14
CA ASP A 771 -25.51 13.99 -1.23
C ASP A 771 -24.75 12.90 -2.01
N ASN A 772 -23.72 12.29 -1.43
CA ASN A 772 -23.01 11.16 -2.02
C ASN A 772 -23.93 9.96 -2.27
N ASP A 773 -24.79 9.63 -1.28
CA ASP A 773 -25.79 8.55 -1.40
C ASP A 773 -26.76 8.81 -2.56
N TYR A 774 -27.27 10.03 -2.68
CA TYR A 774 -28.20 10.40 -3.74
C TYR A 774 -27.52 10.42 -5.12
N ALA A 775 -26.29 10.90 -5.17
CA ALA A 775 -25.48 10.91 -6.38
C ALA A 775 -25.27 9.47 -6.93
N LEU A 776 -24.90 8.54 -6.08
CA LEU A 776 -24.80 7.11 -6.44
C LEU A 776 -26.16 6.59 -6.97
N GLY A 777 -27.23 6.87 -6.24
CA GLY A 777 -28.59 6.49 -6.65
C GLY A 777 -28.97 7.03 -8.02
N GLN A 778 -28.66 8.30 -8.33
CA GLN A 778 -28.94 8.95 -9.61
C GLN A 778 -28.16 8.33 -10.78
N VAL A 779 -26.88 7.96 -10.58
CA VAL A 779 -26.10 7.27 -11.61
C VAL A 779 -26.73 5.92 -11.92
N VAL A 780 -27.07 5.13 -10.90
CA VAL A 780 -27.67 3.81 -11.07
C VAL A 780 -29.05 3.92 -11.74
N GLU A 781 -29.89 4.89 -11.34
CA GLU A 781 -31.20 5.14 -11.97
C GLU A 781 -31.05 5.51 -13.45
N ALA A 782 -30.13 6.41 -13.79
CA ALA A 782 -29.90 6.86 -15.17
C ALA A 782 -29.51 5.69 -16.08
N VAL A 783 -28.67 4.77 -15.59
CA VAL A 783 -28.27 3.57 -16.34
C VAL A 783 -29.44 2.59 -16.43
N ALA A 784 -30.12 2.31 -15.30
CA ALA A 784 -31.24 1.33 -15.26
C ALA A 784 -32.42 1.72 -16.20
N LYS A 785 -32.66 3.01 -16.38
CA LYS A 785 -33.70 3.54 -17.24
C LYS A 785 -33.18 3.94 -18.63
N GLY A 786 -31.88 3.90 -18.85
CA GLY A 786 -31.21 4.31 -20.07
C GLY A 786 -31.20 3.22 -21.15
N PRO A 787 -30.78 3.57 -22.38
CA PRO A 787 -30.74 2.63 -23.50
C PRO A 787 -29.69 1.52 -23.34
N PHE A 788 -28.69 1.71 -22.47
CA PHE A 788 -27.61 0.75 -22.22
C PHE A 788 -27.85 -0.14 -21.00
N ALA A 789 -29.08 -0.16 -20.44
CA ALA A 789 -29.40 -0.93 -19.22
C ALA A 789 -29.12 -2.43 -19.34
N LYS A 790 -29.23 -2.99 -20.57
CA LYS A 790 -29.12 -4.45 -20.80
C LYS A 790 -27.68 -4.96 -20.93
N ASP A 791 -26.73 -4.06 -21.12
CA ASP A 791 -25.34 -4.40 -21.42
C ASP A 791 -24.31 -3.55 -20.66
N THR A 792 -24.76 -2.90 -19.56
CA THR A 792 -23.88 -2.13 -18.65
C THR A 792 -23.83 -2.76 -17.28
N LEU A 793 -22.62 -3.00 -16.77
CA LEU A 793 -22.35 -3.28 -15.35
C LEU A 793 -21.74 -2.07 -14.67
N ILE A 794 -22.20 -1.79 -13.45
CA ILE A 794 -21.66 -0.74 -12.59
C ILE A 794 -20.93 -1.43 -11.44
N PHE A 795 -19.67 -1.08 -11.26
CA PHE A 795 -18.84 -1.51 -10.15
C PHE A 795 -18.55 -0.31 -9.26
N VAL A 796 -18.80 -0.44 -7.97
CA VAL A 796 -18.59 0.63 -6.97
C VAL A 796 -17.71 0.10 -5.86
N VAL A 797 -16.72 0.88 -5.44
CA VAL A 797 -15.81 0.54 -4.34
C VAL A 797 -15.35 1.83 -3.66
N GLU A 798 -15.00 1.75 -2.38
CA GLU A 798 -14.18 2.77 -1.74
C GLU A 798 -12.71 2.55 -2.16
N ASP A 799 -11.89 3.60 -2.22
CA ASP A 799 -10.46 3.45 -2.48
C ASP A 799 -9.75 2.77 -1.30
N ASP A 800 -10.17 3.10 -0.08
CA ASP A 800 -9.76 2.48 1.17
C ASP A 800 -10.83 2.67 2.27
N ALA A 801 -10.68 1.93 3.38
CA ALA A 801 -11.53 2.08 4.57
C ALA A 801 -10.94 3.03 5.62
N GLN A 802 -9.70 3.43 5.47
CA GLN A 802 -8.87 4.36 6.21
C GLN A 802 -8.95 4.26 7.74
N ASP A 803 -9.94 4.87 8.37
CA ASP A 803 -9.98 5.03 9.82
C ASP A 803 -11.35 4.76 10.43
N GLY A 804 -12.30 4.27 9.65
CA GLY A 804 -13.64 3.94 10.12
C GLY A 804 -13.65 2.78 11.12
N ALA A 805 -14.62 2.80 12.04
CA ALA A 805 -14.83 1.66 12.93
C ALA A 805 -15.46 0.49 12.18
N ASP A 806 -14.94 -0.73 12.42
CA ASP A 806 -15.49 -1.97 11.88
C ASP A 806 -15.16 -3.15 12.79
N HIS A 807 -16.13 -4.02 13.05
CA HIS A 807 -15.99 -5.11 14.01
C HIS A 807 -15.30 -6.36 13.43
N VAL A 808 -15.09 -6.42 12.12
CA VAL A 808 -14.44 -7.56 11.43
C VAL A 808 -13.01 -7.24 11.06
N SER A 809 -12.80 -6.14 10.33
CA SER A 809 -11.47 -5.73 9.87
C SER A 809 -11.41 -4.22 9.61
N ALA A 810 -10.28 -3.60 9.91
CA ALA A 810 -10.02 -2.20 9.55
C ALA A 810 -10.07 -1.93 8.04
N HIS A 811 -9.93 -2.96 7.22
CA HIS A 811 -10.04 -2.88 5.76
C HIS A 811 -11.43 -3.25 5.23
N ARG A 812 -12.39 -3.64 6.09
CA ARG A 812 -13.70 -4.02 5.58
C ARG A 812 -14.50 -2.81 5.17
N SER A 813 -14.94 -2.81 3.92
CA SER A 813 -15.54 -1.65 3.26
C SER A 813 -16.75 -2.02 2.40
N LEU A 814 -17.20 -1.07 1.63
CA LEU A 814 -18.37 -1.15 0.77
C LEU A 814 -17.98 -1.55 -0.65
N ALA A 815 -18.72 -2.46 -1.25
CA ALA A 815 -18.63 -2.70 -2.68
C ALA A 815 -19.99 -3.07 -3.27
N TYR A 816 -20.25 -2.64 -4.50
CA TYR A 816 -21.48 -2.97 -5.21
C TYR A 816 -21.16 -3.39 -6.63
N ILE A 817 -21.85 -4.41 -7.10
CA ILE A 817 -21.91 -4.77 -8.51
C ILE A 817 -23.38 -4.73 -8.90
N LEU A 818 -23.73 -3.91 -9.88
CA LEU A 818 -25.10 -3.58 -10.24
C LEU A 818 -25.27 -3.69 -11.76
N GLY A 819 -26.47 -4.10 -12.19
CA GLY A 819 -26.75 -4.22 -13.61
C GLY A 819 -27.44 -5.53 -13.98
N PRO A 820 -27.53 -5.86 -15.28
CA PRO A 820 -28.13 -7.11 -15.73
C PRO A 820 -27.31 -8.31 -15.26
N TYR A 821 -27.97 -9.44 -15.03
CA TYR A 821 -27.35 -10.69 -14.60
C TYR A 821 -26.78 -10.65 -13.18
N VAL A 822 -26.94 -9.59 -12.41
CA VAL A 822 -26.58 -9.55 -10.98
C VAL A 822 -27.71 -10.16 -10.18
N ARG A 823 -27.39 -10.95 -9.16
CA ARG A 823 -28.37 -11.55 -8.24
C ARG A 823 -29.15 -10.48 -7.50
N HIS A 824 -30.37 -10.82 -7.13
CA HIS A 824 -31.23 -9.98 -6.31
C HIS A 824 -31.44 -10.58 -4.92
N ASN A 825 -31.57 -9.72 -3.90
CA ASN A 825 -31.85 -10.07 -2.52
C ASN A 825 -30.91 -11.16 -1.98
N ALA A 826 -29.62 -11.07 -2.29
CA ALA A 826 -28.62 -12.05 -1.93
C ALA A 826 -27.61 -11.48 -0.92
N VAL A 827 -27.16 -12.32 0.02
CA VAL A 827 -26.01 -12.00 0.90
C VAL A 827 -24.88 -12.95 0.56
N ILE A 828 -23.70 -12.39 0.29
CA ILE A 828 -22.49 -13.14 0.01
C ILE A 828 -21.44 -12.76 1.05
N SER A 829 -21.23 -13.66 2.02
CA SER A 829 -20.24 -13.52 3.09
C SER A 829 -18.88 -14.13 2.74
N LYS A 830 -18.70 -14.57 1.50
CA LYS A 830 -17.39 -14.95 1.00
C LYS A 830 -16.49 -13.72 1.03
N ARG A 831 -15.26 -13.89 1.56
CA ARG A 831 -14.27 -12.84 1.55
C ARG A 831 -13.88 -12.53 0.11
N TYR A 832 -14.18 -11.32 -0.31
CA TYR A 832 -13.69 -10.72 -1.55
C TYR A 832 -12.90 -9.46 -1.23
N THR A 833 -12.07 -9.06 -2.16
CA THR A 833 -11.24 -7.85 -2.02
C THR A 833 -11.29 -7.00 -3.30
N THR A 834 -10.74 -5.80 -3.26
CA THR A 834 -10.59 -4.93 -4.44
C THR A 834 -9.95 -5.66 -5.61
N ILE A 835 -9.00 -6.60 -5.34
CA ILE A 835 -8.38 -7.41 -6.40
C ILE A 835 -9.38 -8.33 -7.10
N ASN A 836 -10.31 -8.93 -6.36
CA ASN A 836 -11.36 -9.78 -6.95
C ASN A 836 -12.30 -8.95 -7.83
N LEU A 837 -12.62 -7.72 -7.40
CA LEU A 837 -13.44 -6.79 -8.17
C LEU A 837 -12.72 -6.38 -9.47
N ILE A 838 -11.44 -6.00 -9.40
CA ILE A 838 -10.62 -5.70 -10.58
C ILE A 838 -10.52 -6.91 -11.50
N ARG A 839 -10.27 -8.12 -10.95
CA ARG A 839 -10.27 -9.35 -11.74
C ARG A 839 -11.56 -9.52 -12.53
N THR A 840 -12.70 -9.29 -11.88
CA THR A 840 -14.02 -9.41 -12.51
C THR A 840 -14.18 -8.39 -13.64
N MET A 841 -13.81 -7.13 -13.43
CA MET A 841 -13.85 -6.09 -14.48
C MET A 841 -12.93 -6.41 -15.65
N VAL A 842 -11.69 -6.83 -15.38
CA VAL A 842 -10.69 -7.23 -16.40
C VAL A 842 -11.24 -8.36 -17.28
N ASP A 843 -11.86 -9.38 -16.66
CA ASP A 843 -12.47 -10.50 -17.37
C ASP A 843 -13.69 -10.08 -18.20
N VAL A 844 -14.57 -9.22 -17.67
CA VAL A 844 -15.72 -8.67 -18.39
C VAL A 844 -15.27 -7.83 -19.58
N LEU A 845 -14.29 -6.94 -19.40
CA LEU A 845 -13.75 -6.09 -20.48
C LEU A 845 -12.91 -6.90 -21.49
N GLY A 846 -12.53 -8.13 -21.16
CA GLY A 846 -11.71 -8.98 -21.99
C GLY A 846 -10.30 -8.44 -22.22
N VAL A 847 -9.74 -7.70 -21.28
CA VAL A 847 -8.38 -7.14 -21.32
C VAL A 847 -7.37 -8.07 -20.67
N ASP A 848 -6.07 -7.86 -20.92
CA ASP A 848 -5.00 -8.59 -20.23
C ASP A 848 -5.03 -8.25 -18.72
N PRO A 849 -4.73 -9.19 -17.83
CA PRO A 849 -4.54 -8.90 -16.41
C PRO A 849 -3.50 -7.80 -16.17
N LEU A 850 -3.69 -7.02 -15.12
CA LEU A 850 -2.84 -5.86 -14.80
C LEU A 850 -1.52 -6.30 -14.14
N GLY A 851 -1.61 -7.30 -13.25
CA GLY A 851 -0.49 -7.86 -12.49
C GLY A 851 -0.70 -9.32 -12.11
N LEU A 852 0.19 -9.88 -11.28
CA LEU A 852 0.03 -11.24 -10.76
C LEU A 852 -1.18 -11.36 -9.83
N ASN A 853 -1.47 -10.33 -9.06
CA ASN A 853 -2.52 -10.38 -8.04
C ASN A 853 -3.89 -10.63 -8.68
N ASP A 854 -4.29 -9.80 -9.64
CA ASP A 854 -5.56 -9.97 -10.33
C ASP A 854 -5.56 -11.19 -11.26
N ALA A 855 -4.40 -11.53 -11.89
CA ALA A 855 -4.30 -12.74 -12.71
C ALA A 855 -4.55 -14.04 -11.93
N LEU A 856 -4.21 -14.07 -10.64
CA LEU A 856 -4.34 -15.24 -9.77
C LEU A 856 -5.60 -15.20 -8.89
N ALA A 857 -6.26 -14.05 -8.81
CA ALA A 857 -7.48 -13.89 -8.04
C ALA A 857 -8.68 -14.61 -8.70
N GLU A 858 -9.63 -14.99 -7.88
CA GLU A 858 -10.92 -15.49 -8.35
C GLU A 858 -11.80 -14.33 -8.81
N PRO A 859 -12.53 -14.45 -9.93
CA PRO A 859 -13.60 -13.52 -10.27
C PRO A 859 -14.79 -13.66 -9.29
N MET A 860 -15.57 -12.62 -9.11
CA MET A 860 -16.71 -12.58 -8.18
C MET A 860 -17.97 -13.22 -8.80
N THR A 861 -17.86 -14.43 -9.33
CA THR A 861 -18.93 -15.10 -10.08
C THR A 861 -20.17 -15.42 -9.25
N GLN A 862 -20.04 -15.58 -7.93
CA GLN A 862 -21.19 -15.79 -7.05
C GLN A 862 -22.17 -14.61 -7.02
N VAL A 863 -21.73 -13.42 -7.44
CA VAL A 863 -22.57 -12.22 -7.55
C VAL A 863 -23.58 -12.31 -8.69
N PHE A 864 -23.32 -13.17 -9.68
CA PHE A 864 -24.10 -13.22 -10.90
C PHE A 864 -25.11 -14.37 -10.97
N ASP A 865 -26.20 -14.11 -11.66
CA ASP A 865 -27.15 -15.10 -12.19
C ASP A 865 -27.38 -14.81 -13.66
N ILE A 866 -26.69 -15.55 -14.52
CA ILE A 866 -26.75 -15.35 -15.98
C ILE A 866 -28.13 -15.61 -16.60
N LYS A 867 -29.10 -16.09 -15.80
CA LYS A 867 -30.50 -16.32 -16.23
C LYS A 867 -31.42 -15.15 -15.85
N ALA A 868 -30.93 -14.18 -15.09
CA ALA A 868 -31.72 -13.06 -14.60
C ALA A 868 -31.23 -11.72 -15.24
N PRO A 869 -31.58 -11.43 -16.50
CA PRO A 869 -31.13 -10.24 -17.22
C PRO A 869 -31.83 -8.96 -16.79
N GLU A 870 -32.98 -9.08 -16.15
CA GLU A 870 -33.84 -7.92 -15.86
C GLU A 870 -33.43 -7.26 -14.54
N TRP A 871 -33.32 -5.96 -14.58
CA TRP A 871 -33.07 -5.14 -13.41
C TRP A 871 -33.69 -3.75 -13.58
N ASN A 872 -33.89 -3.07 -12.47
CA ASN A 872 -34.40 -1.71 -12.44
C ASN A 872 -33.99 -1.04 -11.15
N TYR A 873 -33.88 0.27 -11.15
CA TYR A 873 -33.61 1.05 -9.95
C TYR A 873 -34.25 2.42 -10.03
N GLN A 874 -34.62 2.97 -8.90
CA GLN A 874 -35.09 4.34 -8.74
C GLN A 874 -34.41 4.98 -7.53
N ALA A 875 -33.71 6.09 -7.77
CA ALA A 875 -33.04 6.85 -6.74
C ALA A 875 -34.02 7.36 -5.67
N ARG A 876 -33.59 7.28 -4.44
CA ARG A 876 -34.31 7.74 -3.25
C ARG A 876 -33.66 9.03 -2.77
N VAL A 877 -34.41 10.13 -2.65
CA VAL A 877 -33.87 11.38 -2.10
C VAL A 877 -33.79 11.23 -0.58
N PRO A 878 -32.61 11.27 0.04
CA PRO A 878 -32.51 11.31 1.50
C PRO A 878 -33.23 12.52 2.07
N ASN A 879 -34.05 12.33 3.10
CA ASN A 879 -34.97 13.36 3.60
C ASN A 879 -34.22 14.64 4.03
N ILE A 880 -33.02 14.49 4.59
CA ILE A 880 -32.19 15.60 5.09
C ILE A 880 -31.77 16.56 3.96
N LEU A 881 -31.65 16.11 2.72
CA LEU A 881 -31.24 16.97 1.60
C LEU A 881 -32.28 18.06 1.28
N TYR A 882 -33.53 17.90 1.70
CA TYR A 882 -34.53 18.97 1.56
C TYR A 882 -34.25 20.18 2.47
N THR A 883 -33.27 20.12 3.33
CA THR A 883 -32.76 21.27 4.10
C THR A 883 -31.69 22.07 3.35
N THR A 884 -31.26 21.59 2.19
CA THR A 884 -30.26 22.23 1.32
C THR A 884 -30.89 23.06 0.23
N ALA A 885 -30.10 23.76 -0.57
CA ALA A 885 -30.55 24.51 -1.73
C ALA A 885 -30.44 23.70 -3.05
N LEU A 886 -30.12 22.40 -2.98
CA LEU A 886 -30.06 21.56 -4.15
C LEU A 886 -31.42 21.52 -4.89
N PRO A 887 -31.45 21.49 -6.23
CA PRO A 887 -32.70 21.48 -7.01
C PRO A 887 -33.32 20.07 -7.03
N LEU A 888 -33.85 19.64 -5.90
CA LEU A 888 -34.42 18.32 -5.68
C LEU A 888 -35.89 18.23 -6.16
N PRO A 889 -36.39 17.02 -6.48
CA PRO A 889 -37.82 16.77 -6.64
C PRO A 889 -38.59 17.21 -5.39
N LYS A 890 -39.88 17.56 -5.54
CA LYS A 890 -40.71 17.96 -4.40
C LYS A 890 -40.79 16.86 -3.34
N SER A 891 -40.55 17.24 -2.09
CA SER A 891 -40.68 16.31 -0.97
C SER A 891 -42.15 15.86 -0.81
N THR A 892 -42.34 14.56 -0.62
CA THR A 892 -43.61 13.95 -0.24
C THR A 892 -43.73 13.75 1.27
N SER A 893 -42.67 14.05 2.04
CA SER A 893 -42.64 13.88 3.50
C SER A 893 -43.27 15.08 4.19
N ALA A 894 -44.13 14.79 5.18
CA ALA A 894 -44.69 15.79 6.07
C ALA A 894 -43.66 16.38 7.07
N CYS A 895 -42.61 15.62 7.36
CA CYS A 895 -41.56 16.02 8.30
C CYS A 895 -40.19 15.97 7.62
N LEU A 896 -39.37 17.00 7.85
CA LEU A 896 -38.00 17.04 7.36
C LEU A 896 -37.04 16.64 8.48
N GLU A 897 -36.05 15.86 8.15
CA GLU A 897 -34.92 15.63 9.01
C GLU A 897 -33.93 16.81 8.90
N THR A 898 -33.35 17.20 10.03
CA THR A 898 -32.38 18.28 10.08
C THR A 898 -31.04 17.75 10.64
N PRO A 899 -29.90 18.31 10.18
CA PRO A 899 -28.61 17.92 10.74
C PRO A 899 -28.56 18.08 12.27
N ARG A 900 -27.94 17.15 12.94
CA ARG A 900 -27.79 17.19 14.39
C ARG A 900 -26.92 18.36 14.85
N ARG A 901 -25.90 18.69 14.04
CA ARG A 901 -24.97 19.78 14.27
C ARG A 901 -24.98 20.76 13.09
N SER A 902 -24.81 22.04 13.39
CA SER A 902 -24.68 23.07 12.34
C SER A 902 -23.32 22.99 11.64
N ALA A 903 -23.23 23.60 10.46
CA ALA A 903 -21.96 23.78 9.74
C ALA A 903 -20.91 24.52 10.58
N ASP A 904 -21.34 25.52 11.37
CA ASP A 904 -20.42 26.22 12.29
C ASP A 904 -19.84 25.30 13.36
N TRP A 905 -20.66 24.38 13.88
CA TRP A 905 -20.19 23.38 14.85
C TRP A 905 -19.17 22.45 14.20
N TRP A 906 -19.46 21.92 13.01
CA TRP A 906 -18.54 21.04 12.29
C TRP A 906 -17.23 21.76 11.97
N SER A 907 -17.28 23.00 11.48
CA SER A 907 -16.10 23.82 11.20
C SER A 907 -15.25 24.05 12.46
N ALA A 908 -15.91 24.31 13.61
CA ALA A 908 -15.22 24.50 14.88
C ALA A 908 -14.61 23.18 15.42
N ALA A 909 -15.34 22.07 15.33
CA ALA A 909 -14.86 20.75 15.75
C ALA A 909 -13.66 20.28 14.92
N MET A 910 -13.63 20.63 13.63
CA MET A 910 -12.59 20.31 12.67
C MET A 910 -11.52 21.41 12.54
N ALA A 911 -11.55 22.45 13.38
CA ALA A 911 -10.59 23.56 13.29
C ALA A 911 -9.12 23.08 13.34
N GLY A 912 -8.31 23.52 12.37
CA GLY A 912 -6.93 23.11 12.20
C GLY A 912 -6.73 21.80 11.43
N GLN A 913 -7.80 21.19 10.91
CA GLN A 913 -7.71 20.15 9.88
C GLN A 913 -7.47 20.80 8.51
N ASP A 914 -6.74 20.10 7.65
CA ASP A 914 -6.46 20.54 6.28
C ASP A 914 -7.28 19.70 5.31
N PHE A 915 -8.32 20.27 4.74
CA PHE A 915 -9.20 19.66 3.73
C PHE A 915 -8.81 20.05 2.29
N SER A 916 -7.66 20.70 2.09
CA SER A 916 -7.23 21.18 0.77
C SER A 916 -6.82 20.05 -0.18
N SER A 917 -6.52 18.90 0.36
CA SER A 917 -6.27 17.67 -0.37
C SER A 917 -6.61 16.47 0.50
N GLU A 918 -6.70 15.33 -0.12
CA GLU A 918 -6.97 14.04 0.51
C GLU A 918 -5.91 13.74 1.58
N ASP A 919 -6.33 13.11 2.67
CA ASP A 919 -5.48 12.51 3.71
C ASP A 919 -4.51 13.45 4.47
N LYS A 920 -4.72 14.75 4.41
CA LYS A 920 -3.99 15.69 5.27
C LYS A 920 -4.61 15.87 6.66
N LEU A 921 -5.55 15.01 7.02
CA LEU A 921 -6.29 15.11 8.26
C LEU A 921 -5.53 14.48 9.44
N ASP A 922 -5.75 15.04 10.63
CA ASP A 922 -5.46 14.34 11.88
C ASP A 922 -6.63 13.38 12.17
N THR A 923 -6.45 12.11 11.80
CA THR A 923 -7.50 11.09 11.82
C THR A 923 -8.10 10.86 13.21
N ALA A 924 -7.29 10.90 14.28
CA ALA A 924 -7.78 10.74 15.64
C ALA A 924 -8.74 11.89 16.05
N LYS A 925 -8.41 13.12 15.64
CA LYS A 925 -9.27 14.27 15.87
C LYS A 925 -10.52 14.22 15.00
N PHE A 926 -10.37 13.81 13.74
CA PHE A 926 -11.45 13.67 12.78
C PHE A 926 -12.49 12.65 13.26
N ASN A 927 -12.08 11.42 13.61
CA ASN A 927 -12.96 10.38 14.12
C ASN A 927 -13.68 10.76 15.41
N ARG A 928 -12.97 11.43 16.33
CA ARG A 928 -13.58 11.94 17.54
C ARG A 928 -14.68 12.97 17.23
N ALA A 929 -14.43 13.88 16.28
CA ALA A 929 -15.41 14.88 15.88
C ALA A 929 -16.62 14.21 15.19
N LEU A 930 -16.40 13.23 14.30
CA LEU A 930 -17.48 12.46 13.69
C LEU A 930 -18.36 11.78 14.75
N TRP A 931 -17.75 11.07 15.70
CA TRP A 931 -18.51 10.40 16.76
C TRP A 931 -19.31 11.37 17.60
N LEU A 932 -18.68 12.44 18.10
CA LEU A 932 -19.35 13.48 18.91
C LEU A 932 -20.45 14.23 18.13
N GLY A 933 -20.22 14.47 16.86
CA GLY A 933 -21.18 15.14 15.98
C GLY A 933 -22.43 14.30 15.75
N LEU A 934 -22.26 13.03 15.42
CA LEU A 934 -23.35 12.13 15.02
C LEU A 934 -23.96 11.35 16.18
N ARG A 935 -23.19 11.00 17.23
CA ARG A 935 -23.63 10.21 18.39
C ARG A 935 -23.66 10.99 19.71
N GLY A 936 -23.20 12.23 19.74
CA GLY A 936 -23.11 13.06 20.96
C GLY A 936 -22.18 12.45 22.01
N ASP A 937 -22.59 12.49 23.27
CA ASP A 937 -21.81 11.95 24.39
C ASP A 937 -21.99 10.43 24.59
N THR A 938 -22.64 9.73 23.67
CA THR A 938 -22.76 8.27 23.74
C THR A 938 -21.36 7.65 23.68
N PRO A 939 -20.97 6.80 24.65
CA PRO A 939 -19.69 6.11 24.59
C PRO A 939 -19.60 5.21 23.35
N GLN A 940 -18.43 5.14 22.75
CA GLN A 940 -18.18 4.16 21.70
C GLN A 940 -18.28 2.73 22.28
N PRO A 941 -18.85 1.77 21.55
CA PRO A 941 -18.99 0.39 22.04
C PRO A 941 -17.65 -0.22 22.43
N LEU A 942 -17.63 -0.92 23.55
CA LEU A 942 -16.50 -1.76 23.95
C LEU A 942 -16.71 -3.16 23.41
N MET A 943 -15.71 -3.71 22.77
CA MET A 943 -15.75 -5.10 22.30
C MET A 943 -15.18 -6.05 23.36
N ARG A 944 -15.84 -7.16 23.56
CA ARG A 944 -15.34 -8.29 24.35
C ARG A 944 -15.45 -9.54 23.52
N ASP A 945 -14.34 -10.25 23.33
CA ASP A 945 -14.27 -11.51 22.60
C ASP A 945 -14.88 -11.46 21.17
N GLY A 946 -14.65 -10.34 20.45
CA GLY A 946 -15.14 -10.16 19.09
C GLY A 946 -16.64 -9.86 18.96
N LYS A 947 -17.34 -9.58 20.08
CA LYS A 947 -18.75 -9.16 20.07
C LYS A 947 -18.90 -7.82 20.77
N ALA A 948 -19.67 -6.90 20.18
CA ALA A 948 -20.02 -5.65 20.82
C ALA A 948 -20.81 -5.91 22.10
N ILE A 949 -20.38 -5.36 23.22
CA ILE A 949 -21.19 -5.34 24.42
C ILE A 949 -22.12 -4.14 24.28
N ALA A 950 -23.35 -4.41 23.85
CA ALA A 950 -24.36 -3.39 23.74
C ALA A 950 -24.60 -2.70 25.10
N GLN A 951 -24.11 -1.48 25.23
CA GLN A 951 -24.59 -0.49 26.18
C GLN A 951 -25.08 0.76 25.46
N ALA A 952 -25.36 0.65 24.17
CA ALA A 952 -25.89 1.77 23.41
C ALA A 952 -27.41 1.77 23.50
N SER A 953 -27.98 2.78 24.19
CA SER A 953 -29.32 3.23 23.83
C SER A 953 -29.33 3.52 22.32
N ALA A 954 -30.44 3.17 21.65
CA ALA A 954 -30.63 3.50 20.24
C ALA A 954 -30.17 4.94 19.95
N PRO A 955 -29.58 5.22 18.77
CA PRO A 955 -29.19 6.58 18.39
C PRO A 955 -30.39 7.49 18.61
N GLU A 956 -30.17 8.63 19.28
CA GLU A 956 -31.18 9.68 19.26
C GLU A 956 -31.41 10.02 17.78
N ALA A 957 -32.64 9.81 17.31
CA ALA A 957 -33.06 10.12 15.96
C ALA A 957 -32.69 11.58 15.61
N ASN A 958 -32.35 11.84 14.35
CA ASN A 958 -32.24 13.19 13.83
C ASN A 958 -33.50 14.00 14.23
N ARG A 959 -33.31 15.29 14.53
CA ARG A 959 -34.45 16.14 14.87
C ARG A 959 -35.39 16.21 13.67
N GLN A 960 -36.62 15.75 13.85
CA GLN A 960 -37.66 15.93 12.86
C GLN A 960 -38.35 17.28 13.05
N VAL A 961 -38.37 18.07 12.00
CA VAL A 961 -39.18 19.29 11.91
C VAL A 961 -40.39 19.00 11.02
N CYS A 962 -41.55 18.84 11.64
CA CYS A 962 -42.80 18.61 10.92
C CYS A 962 -43.42 19.93 10.53
N ARG A 963 -43.94 20.03 9.29
CA ARG A 963 -44.76 21.17 8.89
C ARG A 963 -46.04 21.13 9.76
N THR A 964 -46.24 22.14 10.53
CA THR A 964 -47.55 22.42 11.13
C THR A 964 -48.49 22.86 10.00
N GLU A 965 -49.57 22.10 9.72
CA GLU A 965 -50.63 22.51 8.83
C GLU A 965 -51.21 23.86 9.21
#